data_fede4780271ce4605e1ab0b7459e886d
#
_entry.id   fede4780271ce4605e1ab0b7459e886d
#
_cell.length_a   1.000
_cell.length_b   1.000
_cell.length_c   1.000
_cell.angle_alpha   90.00
_cell.angle_beta   90.00
_cell.angle_gamma   90.00
#
_symmetry.space_group_name_H-M   'P 1'
#
loop_
_entity.id
_entity.type
_entity.pdbx_description
1 polymer ?
#
loop_
_entity_poly.entity_id
_entity_poly.type
_entity_poly.pdbx_seq_one_letter_code
_entity_poly.pdbx_strand_id
1 'polypeptide(L)'
;MPTLNDIRSTFLNYFDKQGHRVLPSSPLVPRNDPTLMFANSGMVQFKNLFTGIETRDYTRATTAQKCVCAGGKHNDLDNVGYTARHHTFFEMMGNFSFGDYFKEEAIFFAWEMITKELCIPKEKLVVTVYHDDDEAVALWKKIGGFTDDKIIRIATDDNFWMMGPTGPCGPSSEIFYDHGDHIWGGPPGSPDEDGDRFVEIWNLVFMQYEQFEDGTRKPLAAQSIDTGMGIERVAALLQGTNDNYATDLVRNLIEASAHATSTDPDGPVKSHHRVIADHLRSTSFLIADGVLPSKDGRGYVLRRIMRRAMRHAHLIGASDPLMHRLVPALVQQMGAAYPELVQAQSMIEETLYQEETRFRTTLDRGLKLLEDEVLDLSAGGALPGATAFKLYDTFGFPLDLTQDALREKGMSVDTDGFDTAMAAQKAKARAAWAGSGEMADDTIWFDVLDTHGATDFLGYDTEHAEGQIVSVVCDGAQVQIADYGTSVQVVLNQTPFYAESGGQIGDHGQIVTETGTIIITDTRKSADLFIHIGKVSRGSIANGQAAELKVNETRRSSICANHSATHLLHEALRRTLGDHVAQRGSLNADDRLRFDFSHGLAVTAAQLQQVQTEVNSFIRQNSSVETRIMTPDDARALGAQALFGEKYGDEVRVVSMGRLPGSGKGASKNTYSLELCGGTHVRQTGDIGGFVLLSDGASSAGVRRIEALTGAGADNHIQSQFKSIADAANTLKVKPSEVSLRAQQLLDERRVLQNEVANLRRELAMSGGADTAAVEPVIVGGKALLTQVLQGVTGRDLPALVDAHKAKIGSGAVLLIADADGKAAVAAGVTDDLTANLSAVDIVKIAVAELGGKGGGGRADMAQGGAKSVELAEAAIAAVKTLMEG
;
A
#
# COMPACT_ATOMS: atom_id res chain seq x y z
N MET A 1 7.02 -30.90 27.57
CA MET A 1 7.81 -30.47 26.41
C MET A 1 7.88 -28.95 26.45
N PRO A 2 9.01 -28.32 26.15
CA PRO A 2 9.08 -26.88 26.16
C PRO A 2 8.19 -26.30 25.03
N THR A 3 7.51 -25.19 25.35
CA THR A 3 6.78 -24.43 24.35
C THR A 3 7.74 -23.62 23.48
N LEU A 4 7.29 -23.16 22.31
CA LEU A 4 8.07 -22.27 21.46
C LEU A 4 8.50 -20.99 22.22
N ASN A 5 7.62 -20.44 23.07
CA ASN A 5 7.95 -19.32 23.93
C ASN A 5 9.03 -19.64 24.98
N ASP A 6 9.03 -20.86 25.55
CA ASP A 6 10.08 -21.30 26.49
C ASP A 6 11.44 -21.38 25.77
N ILE A 7 11.46 -21.92 24.54
CA ILE A 7 12.68 -22.04 23.72
C ILE A 7 13.27 -20.65 23.44
N ARG A 8 12.44 -19.69 22.99
CA ARG A 8 12.85 -18.31 22.75
C ARG A 8 13.46 -17.69 24.02
N SER A 9 12.78 -17.81 25.13
CA SER A 9 13.24 -17.26 26.40
C SER A 9 14.53 -17.93 26.88
N THR A 10 14.67 -19.25 26.70
CA THR A 10 15.89 -19.99 27.06
C THR A 10 17.08 -19.50 26.26
N PHE A 11 16.92 -19.30 24.94
CA PHE A 11 17.97 -18.80 24.07
C PHE A 11 18.42 -17.40 24.48
N LEU A 12 17.48 -16.47 24.58
CA LEU A 12 17.78 -15.08 24.93
C LEU A 12 18.43 -14.97 26.31
N ASN A 13 17.92 -15.69 27.33
CA ASN A 13 18.45 -15.70 28.68
C ASN A 13 19.86 -16.34 28.78
N TYR A 14 20.14 -17.35 27.95
CA TYR A 14 21.49 -17.93 27.90
C TYR A 14 22.50 -16.92 27.41
N PHE A 15 22.24 -16.24 26.30
CA PHE A 15 23.15 -15.25 25.73
C PHE A 15 23.25 -13.97 26.57
N ASP A 16 22.19 -13.56 27.25
CA ASP A 16 22.24 -12.48 28.24
C ASP A 16 23.27 -12.79 29.35
N LYS A 17 23.24 -14.00 29.90
CA LYS A 17 24.22 -14.48 30.86
C LYS A 17 25.66 -14.52 30.30
N GLN A 18 25.83 -14.66 29.01
CA GLN A 18 27.14 -14.61 28.31
C GLN A 18 27.54 -13.19 27.92
N GLY A 19 26.82 -12.17 28.40
CA GLY A 19 27.15 -10.75 28.20
C GLY A 19 26.65 -10.17 26.87
N HIS A 20 25.73 -10.84 26.19
CA HIS A 20 25.06 -10.29 25.00
C HIS A 20 23.89 -9.39 25.41
N ARG A 21 23.79 -8.24 24.76
CA ARG A 21 22.63 -7.36 24.96
C ARG A 21 21.41 -7.96 24.26
N VAL A 22 20.35 -8.23 25.00
CA VAL A 22 19.09 -8.69 24.43
C VAL A 22 18.41 -7.54 23.74
N LEU A 23 18.15 -7.70 22.45
CA LEU A 23 17.50 -6.68 21.63
C LEU A 23 16.17 -7.18 21.08
N PRO A 24 15.16 -6.31 20.96
CA PRO A 24 13.90 -6.67 20.34
C PRO A 24 14.09 -6.97 18.84
N SER A 25 13.16 -7.74 18.27
CA SER A 25 13.07 -7.93 16.83
C SER A 25 12.94 -6.59 16.10
N SER A 26 13.70 -6.40 15.03
CA SER A 26 13.46 -5.26 14.14
C SER A 26 12.17 -5.45 13.34
N PRO A 27 11.59 -4.37 12.79
CA PRO A 27 10.50 -4.47 11.83
C PRO A 27 10.88 -5.32 10.63
N LEU A 28 9.89 -6.01 10.06
CA LEU A 28 10.04 -6.80 8.83
C LEU A 28 10.41 -5.96 7.60
N VAL A 29 10.11 -4.66 7.63
CA VAL A 29 10.48 -3.70 6.58
C VAL A 29 11.81 -3.04 6.97
N PRO A 30 12.95 -3.41 6.33
CA PRO A 30 14.23 -2.77 6.60
C PRO A 30 14.19 -1.29 6.20
N ARG A 31 14.59 -0.39 7.11
CA ARG A 31 14.56 1.05 6.84
C ARG A 31 15.75 1.54 6.02
N ASN A 32 16.91 0.93 6.24
CA ASN A 32 18.19 1.39 5.71
C ASN A 32 18.74 0.47 4.60
N ASP A 33 17.91 -0.42 4.05
CA ASP A 33 18.31 -1.29 2.95
C ASP A 33 17.25 -1.32 1.85
N PRO A 34 17.40 -0.51 0.79
CA PRO A 34 16.46 -0.52 -0.33
C PRO A 34 16.54 -1.78 -1.19
N THR A 35 17.58 -2.61 -1.01
CA THR A 35 17.77 -3.85 -1.78
C THR A 35 16.91 -5.01 -1.27
N LEU A 36 16.48 -4.94 -0.01
CA LEU A 36 15.65 -5.96 0.64
C LEU A 36 14.19 -5.51 0.73
N MET A 37 13.28 -6.38 0.31
CA MET A 37 11.86 -6.15 0.53
C MET A 37 11.47 -6.32 1.99
N PHE A 38 11.95 -7.41 2.62
CA PHE A 38 11.68 -7.77 4.00
C PHE A 38 12.94 -8.30 4.67
N ALA A 39 12.99 -8.21 5.99
CA ALA A 39 14.00 -8.87 6.78
C ALA A 39 13.86 -10.39 6.64
N ASN A 40 14.88 -11.04 6.12
CA ASN A 40 14.95 -12.47 5.87
C ASN A 40 15.95 -13.20 6.76
N SER A 41 16.70 -12.46 7.58
CA SER A 41 17.68 -13.01 8.54
C SER A 41 17.86 -12.10 9.75
N GLY A 42 18.45 -12.66 10.83
CA GLY A 42 18.68 -11.95 12.08
C GLY A 42 19.65 -10.77 11.95
N MET A 43 20.60 -10.87 11.02
CA MET A 43 21.67 -9.89 10.86
C MET A 43 21.24 -8.59 10.16
N VAL A 44 20.06 -8.55 9.52
CA VAL A 44 19.64 -7.40 8.70
C VAL A 44 19.67 -6.08 9.49
N GLN A 45 19.28 -6.11 10.77
CA GLN A 45 19.31 -4.94 11.64
C GLN A 45 20.73 -4.50 12.05
N PHE A 46 21.76 -5.31 11.80
CA PHE A 46 23.16 -5.11 12.20
C PHE A 46 24.11 -4.91 11.02
N LYS A 47 23.59 -4.85 9.78
CA LYS A 47 24.41 -4.75 8.57
C LYS A 47 25.48 -3.65 8.68
N ASN A 48 25.08 -2.46 9.11
CA ASN A 48 25.97 -1.31 9.21
C ASN A 48 27.00 -1.43 10.35
N LEU A 49 26.69 -2.22 11.39
CA LEU A 49 27.65 -2.55 12.47
C LEU A 49 28.76 -3.47 11.96
N PHE A 50 28.42 -4.49 11.16
CA PHE A 50 29.40 -5.40 10.59
C PHE A 50 30.36 -4.71 9.63
N THR A 51 29.87 -3.74 8.86
CA THR A 51 30.69 -2.94 7.91
C THR A 51 31.42 -1.77 8.58
N GLY A 52 31.16 -1.49 9.87
CA GLY A 52 31.76 -0.37 10.60
C GLY A 52 31.19 1.01 10.24
N ILE A 53 30.13 1.07 9.45
CA ILE A 53 29.40 2.32 9.12
C ILE A 53 28.65 2.87 10.35
N GLU A 54 28.20 1.99 11.23
CA GLU A 54 27.50 2.33 12.47
C GLU A 54 28.30 1.81 13.68
N THR A 55 28.29 2.53 14.78
CA THR A 55 28.84 2.09 16.06
C THR A 55 27.78 2.15 17.15
N ARG A 56 27.83 1.22 18.11
CA ARG A 56 26.92 1.16 19.26
C ARG A 56 27.69 0.96 20.56
N ASP A 57 27.01 1.14 21.68
CA ASP A 57 27.55 1.01 23.02
C ASP A 57 27.74 -0.46 23.49
N TYR A 58 27.57 -1.42 22.57
CA TYR A 58 27.74 -2.86 22.84
C TYR A 58 28.47 -3.54 21.68
N THR A 59 29.22 -4.59 22.02
CA THR A 59 29.95 -5.43 21.05
C THR A 59 29.34 -6.82 20.88
N ARG A 60 28.34 -7.17 21.70
CA ARG A 60 27.63 -8.44 21.67
C ARG A 60 26.12 -8.18 21.69
N ALA A 61 25.37 -8.89 20.88
CA ALA A 61 23.91 -8.81 20.86
C ALA A 61 23.26 -10.18 20.69
N THR A 62 22.01 -10.31 21.12
CA THR A 62 21.17 -11.47 20.84
C THR A 62 19.74 -11.02 20.57
N THR A 63 19.06 -11.71 19.65
CA THR A 63 17.67 -11.40 19.29
C THR A 63 16.93 -12.63 18.76
N ALA A 64 15.60 -12.63 18.87
CA ALA A 64 14.71 -13.48 18.10
C ALA A 64 14.05 -12.61 17.04
N GLN A 65 14.60 -12.63 15.81
CA GLN A 65 14.18 -11.77 14.71
C GLN A 65 13.04 -12.38 13.93
N LYS A 66 11.97 -11.59 13.71
CA LYS A 66 10.91 -11.90 12.73
C LYS A 66 11.50 -11.88 11.33
N CYS A 67 11.24 -12.90 10.53
CA CYS A 67 11.72 -13.03 9.17
C CYS A 67 10.59 -13.38 8.21
N VAL A 68 10.67 -12.87 6.96
CA VAL A 68 9.74 -13.20 5.88
C VAL A 68 10.50 -13.58 4.62
N CYS A 69 10.23 -14.81 4.12
CA CYS A 69 10.74 -15.35 2.85
C CYS A 69 9.56 -15.57 1.89
N ALA A 70 9.15 -14.52 1.18
CA ALA A 70 7.99 -14.56 0.27
C ALA A 70 8.25 -13.81 -1.05
N GLY A 71 9.51 -13.64 -1.43
CA GLY A 71 9.88 -12.96 -2.68
C GLY A 71 11.39 -12.91 -2.91
N GLY A 72 11.81 -12.69 -4.15
CA GLY A 72 13.22 -12.64 -4.54
C GLY A 72 13.84 -14.02 -4.71
N LYS A 73 15.14 -14.13 -4.38
CA LYS A 73 15.94 -15.35 -4.58
C LYS A 73 15.55 -16.51 -3.63
N HIS A 74 14.92 -16.16 -2.49
CA HIS A 74 14.43 -17.11 -1.47
C HIS A 74 12.91 -17.02 -1.40
N ASN A 75 12.21 -17.80 -2.22
CA ASN A 75 10.75 -17.82 -2.27
C ASN A 75 10.22 -19.19 -1.83
N ASP A 76 9.86 -19.30 -0.56
CA ASP A 76 9.29 -20.54 0.01
C ASP A 76 7.78 -20.66 -0.18
N LEU A 77 7.14 -19.64 -0.76
CA LEU A 77 5.68 -19.56 -0.84
C LEU A 77 5.01 -20.81 -1.43
N ASP A 78 5.62 -21.37 -2.48
CA ASP A 78 5.04 -22.51 -3.20
C ASP A 78 5.14 -23.84 -2.43
N ASN A 79 6.08 -23.95 -1.48
CA ASN A 79 6.33 -25.13 -0.66
C ASN A 79 5.52 -25.12 0.66
N VAL A 80 5.03 -23.94 1.08
CA VAL A 80 4.27 -23.77 2.31
C VAL A 80 3.00 -24.61 2.29
N GLY A 81 2.82 -25.40 3.35
CA GLY A 81 1.69 -26.31 3.55
C GLY A 81 1.88 -27.70 2.98
N TYR A 82 2.82 -27.88 2.02
CA TYR A 82 3.08 -29.16 1.35
C TYR A 82 4.33 -29.89 1.85
N THR A 83 5.25 -29.17 2.47
CA THR A 83 6.46 -29.71 3.12
C THR A 83 6.36 -29.55 4.63
N ALA A 84 7.22 -30.23 5.38
CA ALA A 84 7.23 -30.20 6.84
C ALA A 84 7.93 -28.97 7.43
N ARG A 85 8.78 -28.27 6.67
CA ARG A 85 9.77 -27.31 7.19
C ARG A 85 9.74 -25.92 6.56
N HIS A 86 8.98 -25.67 5.47
CA HIS A 86 8.95 -24.36 4.80
C HIS A 86 7.85 -23.46 5.32
N HIS A 87 8.20 -22.20 5.57
CA HIS A 87 7.33 -21.14 6.06
C HIS A 87 7.58 -19.84 5.31
N THR A 88 6.54 -19.03 5.11
CA THR A 88 6.72 -17.63 4.67
C THR A 88 7.11 -16.72 5.82
N PHE A 89 6.68 -17.02 7.04
CA PHE A 89 7.09 -16.33 8.26
C PHE A 89 7.77 -17.30 9.22
N PHE A 90 8.92 -16.92 9.75
CA PHE A 90 9.62 -17.69 10.78
C PHE A 90 10.37 -16.75 11.72
N GLU A 91 10.76 -17.28 12.87
CA GLU A 91 11.60 -16.56 13.81
C GLU A 91 13.03 -17.11 13.76
N MET A 92 14.00 -16.21 13.56
CA MET A 92 15.43 -16.54 13.59
C MET A 92 16.04 -16.03 14.90
N MET A 93 16.42 -16.94 15.76
CA MET A 93 17.21 -16.64 16.97
C MET A 93 18.67 -16.51 16.58
N GLY A 94 19.33 -15.45 17.03
CA GLY A 94 20.73 -15.22 16.70
C GLY A 94 21.51 -14.58 17.84
N ASN A 95 22.80 -14.91 17.89
CA ASN A 95 23.81 -14.20 18.68
C ASN A 95 24.87 -13.62 17.77
N PHE A 96 25.32 -12.41 18.11
CA PHE A 96 26.14 -11.57 17.26
C PHE A 96 27.36 -11.08 18.04
N SER A 97 28.54 -11.04 17.38
CA SER A 97 29.74 -10.41 17.88
C SER A 97 30.24 -9.39 16.87
N PHE A 98 30.49 -8.19 17.30
CA PHE A 98 31.00 -7.08 16.49
C PHE A 98 32.44 -6.79 16.87
N GLY A 99 33.37 -7.69 16.46
CA GLY A 99 34.78 -7.58 16.76
C GLY A 99 35.18 -7.93 18.19
N ASP A 100 34.34 -8.59 18.98
CA ASP A 100 34.63 -8.97 20.38
C ASP A 100 35.16 -10.41 20.47
N TYR A 101 34.39 -11.39 19.99
CA TYR A 101 34.79 -12.78 19.90
C TYR A 101 34.61 -13.32 18.49
N PHE A 102 35.26 -14.48 18.22
CA PHE A 102 35.20 -15.09 16.90
C PHE A 102 34.91 -16.60 16.99
N LYS A 103 35.42 -17.43 16.09
CA LYS A 103 35.01 -18.84 15.87
C LYS A 103 35.02 -19.69 17.15
N GLU A 104 36.07 -19.59 18.02
CA GLU A 104 36.19 -20.47 19.17
C GLU A 104 35.04 -20.29 20.15
N GLU A 105 34.75 -19.05 20.54
CA GLU A 105 33.65 -18.75 21.45
C GLU A 105 32.29 -18.98 20.79
N ALA A 106 32.14 -18.65 19.50
CA ALA A 106 30.88 -18.90 18.78
C ALA A 106 30.54 -20.39 18.78
N ILE A 107 31.50 -21.26 18.44
CA ILE A 107 31.32 -22.72 18.48
C ILE A 107 31.06 -23.20 19.89
N PHE A 108 31.79 -22.65 20.88
CA PHE A 108 31.60 -23.01 22.26
C PHE A 108 30.18 -22.67 22.76
N PHE A 109 29.71 -21.46 22.52
CA PHE A 109 28.36 -21.05 22.91
C PHE A 109 27.30 -21.89 22.23
N ALA A 110 27.44 -22.15 20.93
CA ALA A 110 26.51 -22.98 20.19
C ALA A 110 26.47 -24.40 20.73
N TRP A 111 27.62 -24.98 21.05
CA TRP A 111 27.71 -26.32 21.60
C TRP A 111 27.08 -26.43 22.99
N GLU A 112 27.36 -25.47 23.90
CA GLU A 112 26.73 -25.41 25.21
C GLU A 112 25.21 -25.24 25.12
N MET A 113 24.76 -24.30 24.30
CA MET A 113 23.33 -24.05 24.10
C MET A 113 22.60 -25.31 23.65
N ILE A 114 23.11 -26.00 22.64
CA ILE A 114 22.46 -27.21 22.08
C ILE A 114 22.51 -28.37 23.07
N THR A 115 23.67 -28.65 23.64
CA THR A 115 23.89 -29.91 24.43
C THR A 115 23.52 -29.78 25.89
N LYS A 116 23.62 -28.57 26.49
CA LYS A 116 23.31 -28.36 27.91
C LYS A 116 21.98 -27.69 28.15
N GLU A 117 21.69 -26.58 27.45
CA GLU A 117 20.44 -25.83 27.67
C GLU A 117 19.26 -26.49 26.98
N LEU A 118 19.42 -26.91 25.72
CA LEU A 118 18.38 -27.60 24.97
C LEU A 118 18.42 -29.12 25.14
N CYS A 119 19.46 -29.67 25.77
CA CYS A 119 19.62 -31.09 26.05
C CYS A 119 19.52 -32.00 24.82
N ILE A 120 19.95 -31.52 23.66
CA ILE A 120 19.92 -32.30 22.40
C ILE A 120 21.07 -33.34 22.44
N PRO A 121 20.80 -34.63 22.16
CA PRO A 121 21.81 -35.67 22.18
C PRO A 121 22.89 -35.46 21.12
N LYS A 122 24.15 -35.37 21.56
CA LYS A 122 25.31 -35.10 20.67
C LYS A 122 25.51 -36.16 19.59
N GLU A 123 25.05 -37.40 19.83
CA GLU A 123 25.18 -38.52 18.92
C GLU A 123 24.33 -38.30 17.65
N LYS A 124 23.30 -37.49 17.77
CA LYS A 124 22.38 -37.11 16.68
C LYS A 124 22.87 -35.90 15.86
N LEU A 125 23.99 -35.30 16.27
CA LEU A 125 24.46 -34.06 15.62
C LEU A 125 25.55 -34.38 14.58
N VAL A 126 25.49 -33.65 13.47
CA VAL A 126 26.49 -33.58 12.40
C VAL A 126 26.75 -32.10 12.11
N VAL A 127 27.98 -31.73 11.79
CA VAL A 127 28.31 -30.35 11.44
C VAL A 127 28.90 -30.27 10.04
N THR A 128 28.58 -29.18 9.34
CA THR A 128 29.23 -28.81 8.09
C THR A 128 30.21 -27.67 8.34
N VAL A 129 31.25 -27.60 7.51
CA VAL A 129 32.19 -26.49 7.48
C VAL A 129 32.55 -26.17 6.03
N TYR A 130 32.92 -24.92 5.76
CA TYR A 130 33.45 -24.57 4.46
C TYR A 130 34.73 -25.36 4.15
N HIS A 131 34.90 -25.79 2.93
CA HIS A 131 35.88 -26.83 2.55
C HIS A 131 37.34 -26.54 2.95
N ASP A 132 37.77 -25.30 3.05
CA ASP A 132 39.11 -24.86 3.40
C ASP A 132 39.20 -24.25 4.84
N ASP A 133 38.12 -24.29 5.60
CA ASP A 133 38.11 -23.79 6.99
C ASP A 133 38.62 -24.84 7.99
N ASP A 134 39.95 -25.08 7.96
CA ASP A 134 40.64 -26.00 8.85
C ASP A 134 40.57 -25.59 10.35
N GLU A 135 40.44 -24.29 10.60
CA GLU A 135 40.28 -23.76 11.96
C GLU A 135 38.94 -24.21 12.57
N ALA A 136 37.83 -24.07 11.84
CA ALA A 136 36.54 -24.53 12.32
C ALA A 136 36.54 -26.05 12.56
N VAL A 137 37.16 -26.85 11.69
CA VAL A 137 37.32 -28.29 11.89
C VAL A 137 38.05 -28.60 13.18
N ALA A 138 39.18 -27.93 13.42
CA ALA A 138 39.95 -28.14 14.64
C ALA A 138 39.17 -27.75 15.91
N LEU A 139 38.42 -26.68 15.84
CA LEU A 139 37.55 -26.21 16.94
C LEU A 139 36.40 -27.17 17.22
N TRP A 140 35.74 -27.70 16.23
CA TRP A 140 34.66 -28.70 16.40
C TRP A 140 35.20 -30.00 17.03
N LYS A 141 36.40 -30.46 16.63
CA LYS A 141 37.08 -31.58 17.28
C LYS A 141 37.42 -31.28 18.74
N LYS A 142 37.92 -30.09 19.04
CA LYS A 142 38.35 -29.68 20.39
C LYS A 142 37.15 -29.50 21.32
N ILE A 143 36.10 -28.80 20.87
CA ILE A 143 34.98 -28.36 21.70
C ILE A 143 33.85 -29.41 21.70
N GLY A 144 33.41 -29.85 20.52
CA GLY A 144 32.34 -30.83 20.37
C GLY A 144 32.74 -32.27 20.53
N GLY A 145 34.03 -32.57 20.40
CA GLY A 145 34.56 -33.94 20.42
C GLY A 145 34.13 -34.75 19.19
N PHE A 146 33.86 -34.08 18.08
CA PHE A 146 33.48 -34.72 16.83
C PHE A 146 34.65 -35.50 16.20
N THR A 147 34.31 -36.59 15.57
CA THR A 147 35.21 -37.39 14.71
C THR A 147 35.09 -36.91 13.25
N ASP A 148 36.07 -37.24 12.40
CA ASP A 148 36.12 -36.77 11.03
C ASP A 148 34.87 -37.13 10.20
N ASP A 149 34.21 -38.23 10.50
CA ASP A 149 32.99 -38.71 9.85
C ASP A 149 31.73 -37.89 10.21
N LYS A 150 31.81 -37.06 11.26
CA LYS A 150 30.71 -36.15 11.71
C LYS A 150 30.94 -34.67 11.33
N ILE A 151 32.07 -34.36 10.68
CA ILE A 151 32.40 -33.04 10.18
C ILE A 151 32.47 -33.09 8.66
N ILE A 152 31.46 -32.54 8.00
CA ILE A 152 31.34 -32.60 6.56
C ILE A 152 31.87 -31.30 5.95
N ARG A 153 32.77 -31.41 4.97
CA ARG A 153 33.34 -30.27 4.24
C ARG A 153 32.51 -30.00 3.00
N ILE A 154 31.99 -28.80 2.88
CA ILE A 154 31.17 -28.35 1.75
C ILE A 154 31.95 -27.33 0.92
N ALA A 155 32.05 -27.56 -0.38
CA ALA A 155 32.82 -26.69 -1.29
C ALA A 155 31.94 -25.68 -2.05
N THR A 156 30.63 -25.79 -1.92
CA THR A 156 29.63 -24.89 -2.54
C THR A 156 29.39 -23.65 -1.72
N ASP A 157 28.60 -22.72 -2.25
CA ASP A 157 28.20 -21.51 -1.54
C ASP A 157 27.29 -21.79 -0.32
N ASP A 158 26.84 -23.04 -0.11
CA ASP A 158 25.99 -23.43 1.03
C ASP A 158 26.71 -23.15 2.37
N ASN A 159 28.03 -23.37 2.44
CA ASN A 159 28.83 -23.00 3.62
C ASN A 159 29.72 -21.76 3.43
N PHE A 160 29.34 -20.88 2.48
CA PHE A 160 29.87 -19.54 2.36
C PHE A 160 28.75 -18.51 2.26
N TRP A 161 28.37 -17.99 3.41
CA TRP A 161 27.21 -17.13 3.49
C TRP A 161 27.45 -15.73 2.95
N MET A 162 26.49 -15.21 2.17
CA MET A 162 26.47 -13.86 1.60
C MET A 162 25.09 -13.24 1.78
N MET A 163 25.03 -12.01 2.27
CA MET A 163 23.78 -11.29 2.44
C MET A 163 23.05 -11.02 1.11
N GLY A 164 23.82 -10.81 0.04
CA GLY A 164 23.33 -10.48 -1.29
C GLY A 164 24.48 -10.21 -2.26
N PRO A 165 24.27 -9.43 -3.33
CA PRO A 165 25.33 -9.04 -4.25
C PRO A 165 26.45 -8.25 -3.57
N THR A 166 26.11 -7.52 -2.50
CA THR A 166 27.00 -6.65 -1.73
C THR A 166 26.76 -6.80 -0.24
N GLY A 167 27.77 -6.59 0.57
CA GLY A 167 27.70 -6.59 2.04
C GLY A 167 28.62 -7.61 2.72
N PRO A 168 28.50 -7.75 4.04
CA PRO A 168 29.34 -8.65 4.80
C PRO A 168 29.11 -10.12 4.40
N CYS A 169 30.18 -10.90 4.37
CA CYS A 169 30.16 -12.30 3.99
C CYS A 169 31.31 -13.09 4.65
N GLY A 170 31.20 -14.40 4.64
CA GLY A 170 32.25 -15.28 5.16
C GLY A 170 31.87 -16.75 5.16
N PRO A 171 32.81 -17.64 5.45
CA PRO A 171 32.53 -19.06 5.60
C PRO A 171 31.56 -19.29 6.76
N SER A 172 30.80 -20.35 6.68
CA SER A 172 29.84 -20.74 7.72
C SER A 172 30.05 -22.19 8.15
N SER A 173 29.51 -22.50 9.32
CA SER A 173 29.43 -23.84 9.86
C SER A 173 28.00 -24.08 10.35
N GLU A 174 27.40 -25.13 9.85
CA GLU A 174 26.00 -25.46 10.17
C GLU A 174 25.92 -26.69 11.06
N ILE A 175 24.94 -26.74 11.92
CA ILE A 175 24.68 -27.84 12.82
C ILE A 175 23.39 -28.51 12.37
N PHE A 176 23.49 -29.78 12.03
CA PHE A 176 22.38 -30.61 11.59
C PHE A 176 21.99 -31.64 12.65
N TYR A 177 20.71 -31.94 12.73
CA TYR A 177 20.19 -33.03 13.54
C TYR A 177 19.75 -34.20 12.65
N ASP A 178 20.23 -35.41 12.96
CA ASP A 178 19.83 -36.67 12.29
C ASP A 178 18.61 -37.26 13.01
N HIS A 179 17.45 -37.18 12.39
CA HIS A 179 16.21 -37.78 12.88
C HIS A 179 16.26 -39.31 12.87
N GLY A 180 17.17 -39.91 12.09
CA GLY A 180 17.36 -41.38 11.98
C GLY A 180 16.80 -41.97 10.70
N ASP A 181 17.15 -43.27 10.48
CA ASP A 181 16.91 -43.98 9.21
C ASP A 181 15.43 -44.20 8.84
N HIS A 182 14.51 -43.93 9.75
CA HIS A 182 13.08 -44.03 9.50
C HIS A 182 12.53 -42.84 8.69
N ILE A 183 13.34 -41.79 8.52
CA ILE A 183 13.02 -40.63 7.68
C ILE A 183 13.93 -40.66 6.46
N TRP A 184 13.35 -40.41 5.29
CA TRP A 184 14.11 -40.38 4.04
C TRP A 184 14.99 -39.09 4.00
N GLY A 185 16.23 -39.27 3.51
CA GLY A 185 17.18 -38.20 3.31
C GLY A 185 18.63 -38.66 3.60
N GLY A 186 19.59 -37.96 3.02
CA GLY A 186 21.01 -38.16 3.21
C GLY A 186 21.68 -37.03 4.01
N PRO A 187 22.95 -37.23 4.43
CA PRO A 187 23.70 -36.15 5.09
C PRO A 187 23.97 -35.01 4.11
N PRO A 188 24.24 -33.77 4.62
CA PRO A 188 24.60 -32.62 3.80
C PRO A 188 25.71 -32.94 2.80
N GLY A 189 25.62 -32.43 1.56
CA GLY A 189 26.54 -32.70 0.48
C GLY A 189 26.32 -34.08 -0.24
N SER A 190 25.31 -34.83 0.17
CA SER A 190 24.93 -36.10 -0.51
C SER A 190 23.82 -35.85 -1.55
N PRO A 191 23.61 -36.78 -2.52
CA PRO A 191 22.53 -36.67 -3.50
C PRO A 191 21.11 -36.58 -2.93
N ASP A 192 20.91 -37.06 -1.71
CA ASP A 192 19.61 -37.11 -1.01
C ASP A 192 19.52 -36.08 0.14
N GLU A 193 20.32 -35.03 0.12
CA GLU A 193 20.37 -33.99 1.16
C GLU A 193 19.06 -33.20 1.31
N ASP A 194 18.26 -33.11 0.23
CA ASP A 194 16.94 -32.46 0.23
C ASP A 194 15.89 -33.17 1.10
N GLY A 195 16.19 -34.36 1.60
CA GLY A 195 15.29 -35.12 2.48
C GLY A 195 15.13 -34.50 3.88
N ASP A 196 14.10 -34.97 4.61
CA ASP A 196 13.75 -34.47 5.94
C ASP A 196 14.49 -35.20 7.09
N ARG A 197 15.48 -36.05 6.79
CA ARG A 197 16.24 -36.79 7.80
C ARG A 197 17.27 -35.90 8.52
N PHE A 198 18.09 -35.19 7.75
CA PHE A 198 19.08 -34.27 8.30
C PHE A 198 18.54 -32.84 8.20
N VAL A 199 18.20 -32.26 9.33
CA VAL A 199 17.63 -30.92 9.39
C VAL A 199 18.65 -29.96 9.99
N GLU A 200 19.00 -28.91 9.26
CA GLU A 200 19.79 -27.80 9.75
C GLU A 200 19.02 -27.11 10.88
N ILE A 201 19.62 -27.04 12.06
CA ILE A 201 19.03 -26.39 13.24
C ILE A 201 19.71 -25.07 13.59
N TRP A 202 20.96 -24.85 13.18
CA TRP A 202 21.71 -23.62 13.47
C TRP A 202 22.82 -23.40 12.45
N ASN A 203 22.94 -22.16 11.97
CA ASN A 203 24.01 -21.71 11.10
C ASN A 203 24.89 -20.69 11.86
N LEU A 204 26.19 -20.92 11.88
CA LEU A 204 27.22 -20.04 12.46
C LEU A 204 28.02 -19.41 11.33
N VAL A 205 27.86 -18.11 11.10
CA VAL A 205 28.55 -17.38 10.03
C VAL A 205 29.74 -16.60 10.60
N PHE A 206 30.91 -16.85 10.03
CA PHE A 206 32.16 -16.22 10.41
C PHE A 206 32.47 -15.04 9.47
N MET A 207 31.89 -13.88 9.78
CA MET A 207 31.97 -12.67 8.95
C MET A 207 33.42 -12.17 8.91
N GLN A 208 34.04 -12.30 7.74
CA GLN A 208 35.48 -11.96 7.54
C GLN A 208 35.68 -10.94 6.43
N TYR A 209 34.74 -10.85 5.49
CA TYR A 209 34.88 -10.06 4.27
C TYR A 209 33.65 -9.19 4.03
N GLU A 210 33.86 -8.12 3.27
CA GLU A 210 32.81 -7.35 2.62
C GLU A 210 32.92 -7.55 1.10
N GLN A 211 31.82 -7.93 0.45
CA GLN A 211 31.71 -8.08 -0.98
C GLN A 211 31.12 -6.81 -1.62
N PHE A 212 31.70 -6.36 -2.73
CA PHE A 212 31.32 -5.19 -3.49
C PHE A 212 30.63 -5.59 -4.81
N GLU A 213 29.94 -4.62 -5.46
CA GLU A 213 29.19 -4.85 -6.71
C GLU A 213 30.02 -5.46 -7.85
N ASP A 214 31.31 -5.17 -7.90
CA ASP A 214 32.26 -5.71 -8.88
C ASP A 214 32.72 -7.15 -8.57
N GLY A 215 32.17 -7.76 -7.50
CA GLY A 215 32.53 -9.10 -7.02
C GLY A 215 33.84 -9.17 -6.22
N THR A 216 34.51 -8.03 -5.99
CA THR A 216 35.69 -8.00 -5.14
C THR A 216 35.32 -8.19 -3.67
N ARG A 217 36.20 -8.86 -2.92
CA ARG A 217 36.06 -9.06 -1.46
C ARG A 217 37.21 -8.40 -0.74
N LYS A 218 36.91 -7.61 0.30
CA LYS A 218 37.92 -7.02 1.17
C LYS A 218 37.72 -7.54 2.61
N PRO A 219 38.81 -7.74 3.38
CA PRO A 219 38.67 -8.07 4.79
C PRO A 219 37.88 -6.99 5.54
N LEU A 220 36.97 -7.39 6.42
CA LEU A 220 36.28 -6.49 7.35
C LEU A 220 37.32 -5.89 8.33
N ALA A 221 37.01 -4.70 8.83
CA ALA A 221 37.85 -4.02 9.83
C ALA A 221 38.01 -4.85 11.13
N ALA A 222 36.97 -5.61 11.49
CA ALA A 222 36.97 -6.55 12.61
C ALA A 222 36.25 -7.83 12.21
N GLN A 223 36.82 -8.98 12.54
CA GLN A 223 36.16 -10.28 12.39
C GLN A 223 34.97 -10.33 13.32
N SER A 224 33.84 -10.77 12.81
CA SER A 224 32.54 -10.70 13.48
C SER A 224 31.78 -12.02 13.39
N ILE A 225 30.82 -12.21 14.24
CA ILE A 225 29.95 -13.41 14.26
C ILE A 225 28.51 -13.01 14.01
N ASP A 226 27.88 -13.72 13.09
CA ASP A 226 26.43 -13.78 12.89
C ASP A 226 25.97 -15.22 13.06
N THR A 227 24.86 -15.45 13.73
CA THR A 227 24.28 -16.80 13.81
C THR A 227 22.79 -16.78 13.58
N GLY A 228 22.26 -17.87 13.00
CA GLY A 228 20.83 -18.01 12.71
C GLY A 228 20.31 -19.40 13.07
N MET A 229 19.42 -19.46 14.07
CA MET A 229 18.71 -20.68 14.51
C MET A 229 17.21 -20.51 14.26
N GLY A 230 16.62 -21.32 13.38
CA GLY A 230 15.18 -21.33 13.15
C GLY A 230 14.43 -21.91 14.35
N ILE A 231 13.63 -21.08 15.03
CA ILE A 231 12.94 -21.51 16.25
C ILE A 231 11.93 -22.64 15.97
N GLU A 232 11.24 -22.61 14.84
CA GLU A 232 10.25 -23.62 14.45
C GLU A 232 10.89 -24.98 14.29
N ARG A 233 12.09 -25.05 13.70
CA ARG A 233 12.86 -26.31 13.53
C ARG A 233 13.27 -26.88 14.86
N VAL A 234 13.81 -26.04 15.74
CA VAL A 234 14.24 -26.45 17.10
C VAL A 234 13.03 -26.84 17.94
N ALA A 235 11.92 -26.12 17.84
CA ALA A 235 10.70 -26.47 18.55
C ALA A 235 10.15 -27.82 18.11
N ALA A 236 10.12 -28.11 16.80
CA ALA A 236 9.71 -29.40 16.28
C ALA A 236 10.57 -30.53 16.88
N LEU A 237 11.90 -30.36 16.86
CA LEU A 237 12.83 -31.30 17.43
C LEU A 237 12.58 -31.55 18.92
N LEU A 238 12.47 -30.50 19.72
CA LEU A 238 12.29 -30.62 21.18
C LEU A 238 10.91 -31.12 21.58
N GLN A 239 9.92 -30.96 20.70
CA GLN A 239 8.57 -31.51 20.86
C GLN A 239 8.41 -32.90 20.24
N GLY A 240 9.53 -33.53 19.75
CA GLY A 240 9.58 -34.92 19.30
C GLY A 240 8.94 -35.15 17.93
N THR A 241 8.92 -34.16 17.07
CA THR A 241 8.41 -34.24 15.68
C THR A 241 9.45 -33.72 14.69
N ASN A 242 9.32 -34.10 13.43
CA ASN A 242 10.07 -33.54 12.30
C ASN A 242 9.22 -32.57 11.46
N ASP A 243 8.01 -32.24 11.92
CA ASP A 243 7.05 -31.40 11.22
C ASP A 243 6.82 -30.10 12.01
N ASN A 244 7.27 -28.98 11.48
CA ASN A 244 7.10 -27.66 12.10
C ASN A 244 5.63 -27.29 12.35
N TYR A 245 4.71 -27.81 11.52
CA TYR A 245 3.27 -27.59 11.65
C TYR A 245 2.63 -28.38 12.81
N ALA A 246 3.34 -29.32 13.38
CA ALA A 246 2.90 -30.07 14.56
C ALA A 246 3.36 -29.43 15.87
N THR A 247 4.17 -28.35 15.81
CA THR A 247 4.60 -27.62 17.02
C THR A 247 3.43 -26.92 17.70
N ASP A 248 3.52 -26.72 19.00
CA ASP A 248 2.44 -26.15 19.84
C ASP A 248 1.81 -24.89 19.25
N LEU A 249 2.62 -23.90 18.87
CA LEU A 249 2.14 -22.63 18.33
C LEU A 249 1.39 -22.83 16.99
N VAL A 250 2.02 -23.50 16.03
CA VAL A 250 1.43 -23.64 14.68
C VAL A 250 0.22 -24.56 14.72
N ARG A 251 0.27 -25.61 15.54
CA ARG A 251 -0.85 -26.54 15.74
C ARG A 251 -2.07 -25.82 16.31
N ASN A 252 -1.91 -24.94 17.27
CA ASN A 252 -3.02 -24.14 17.82
C ASN A 252 -3.69 -23.27 16.74
N LEU A 253 -2.93 -22.69 15.80
CA LEU A 253 -3.49 -21.91 14.68
C LEU A 253 -4.23 -22.83 13.67
N ILE A 254 -3.70 -23.99 13.39
CA ILE A 254 -4.34 -25.03 12.55
C ILE A 254 -5.67 -25.46 13.17
N GLU A 255 -5.71 -25.73 14.47
CA GLU A 255 -6.92 -26.12 15.19
C GLU A 255 -7.96 -24.99 15.24
N ALA A 256 -7.52 -23.74 15.41
CA ALA A 256 -8.40 -22.57 15.32
C ALA A 256 -9.05 -22.46 13.92
N SER A 257 -8.27 -22.67 12.85
CA SER A 257 -8.77 -22.71 11.48
C SER A 257 -9.77 -23.85 11.27
N ALA A 258 -9.45 -25.06 11.73
CA ALA A 258 -10.29 -26.23 11.60
C ALA A 258 -11.60 -26.08 12.38
N HIS A 259 -11.55 -25.57 13.60
CA HIS A 259 -12.73 -25.24 14.39
C HIS A 259 -13.64 -24.21 13.71
N ALA A 260 -13.05 -23.13 13.18
CA ALA A 260 -13.80 -22.06 12.54
C ALA A 260 -14.51 -22.51 11.25
N THR A 261 -14.02 -23.57 10.60
CA THR A 261 -14.57 -24.12 9.35
C THR A 261 -15.29 -25.45 9.54
N SER A 262 -15.30 -26.01 10.76
CA SER A 262 -15.88 -27.30 11.10
C SER A 262 -15.30 -28.46 10.25
N THR A 263 -13.97 -28.44 10.02
CA THR A 263 -13.25 -29.45 9.25
C THR A 263 -12.21 -30.18 10.13
N ASP A 264 -11.73 -31.34 9.66
CA ASP A 264 -10.68 -32.11 10.35
C ASP A 264 -9.29 -31.56 10.03
N PRO A 265 -8.50 -31.09 11.04
CA PRO A 265 -7.17 -30.52 10.81
C PRO A 265 -6.15 -31.53 10.26
N ASP A 266 -6.37 -32.83 10.47
CA ASP A 266 -5.50 -33.94 10.04
C ASP A 266 -6.08 -34.70 8.85
N GLY A 267 -7.24 -34.28 8.37
CA GLY A 267 -7.96 -34.89 7.26
C GLY A 267 -7.36 -34.59 5.88
N PRO A 268 -8.11 -34.85 4.81
CA PRO A 268 -7.67 -34.59 3.43
C PRO A 268 -7.29 -33.15 3.12
N VAL A 269 -7.82 -32.20 3.91
CA VAL A 269 -7.62 -30.75 3.73
C VAL A 269 -6.51 -30.17 4.63
N LYS A 270 -5.68 -31.01 5.26
CA LYS A 270 -4.63 -30.58 6.21
C LYS A 270 -3.66 -29.54 5.62
N SER A 271 -3.31 -29.65 4.34
CA SER A 271 -2.40 -28.71 3.67
C SER A 271 -2.99 -27.29 3.62
N HIS A 272 -4.29 -27.16 3.46
CA HIS A 272 -4.95 -25.86 3.46
C HIS A 272 -4.88 -25.18 4.83
N HIS A 273 -5.09 -25.93 5.92
CA HIS A 273 -4.96 -25.39 7.28
C HIS A 273 -3.53 -24.93 7.58
N ARG A 274 -2.52 -25.66 7.09
CA ARG A 274 -1.10 -25.29 7.20
C ARG A 274 -0.81 -23.96 6.50
N VAL A 275 -1.30 -23.80 5.27
CA VAL A 275 -1.17 -22.55 4.51
C VAL A 275 -1.86 -21.40 5.24
N ILE A 276 -3.08 -21.61 5.74
CA ILE A 276 -3.83 -20.58 6.49
C ILE A 276 -3.06 -20.17 7.75
N ALA A 277 -2.54 -21.12 8.53
CA ALA A 277 -1.80 -20.84 9.76
C ALA A 277 -0.49 -20.07 9.50
N ASP A 278 0.30 -20.46 8.50
CA ASP A 278 1.52 -19.78 8.11
C ASP A 278 1.24 -18.36 7.61
N HIS A 279 0.29 -18.23 6.70
CA HIS A 279 -0.04 -16.95 6.08
C HIS A 279 -0.76 -15.99 7.02
N LEU A 280 -1.45 -16.49 8.05
CA LEU A 280 -1.98 -15.67 9.13
C LEU A 280 -0.85 -14.97 9.89
N ARG A 281 0.24 -15.71 10.20
CA ARG A 281 1.44 -15.13 10.84
C ARG A 281 2.05 -14.06 9.95
N SER A 282 2.40 -14.42 8.70
CA SER A 282 3.05 -13.49 7.76
C SER A 282 2.24 -12.20 7.57
N THR A 283 0.95 -12.34 7.27
CA THR A 283 0.10 -11.18 6.95
C THR A 283 -0.12 -10.30 8.17
N SER A 284 -0.33 -10.90 9.34
CA SER A 284 -0.56 -10.14 10.57
C SER A 284 0.67 -9.35 10.99
N PHE A 285 1.87 -9.94 10.94
CA PHE A 285 3.10 -9.22 11.25
C PHE A 285 3.46 -8.15 10.22
N LEU A 286 3.27 -8.41 8.93
CA LEU A 286 3.47 -7.39 7.90
C LEU A 286 2.52 -6.20 8.07
N ILE A 287 1.25 -6.45 8.42
CA ILE A 287 0.28 -5.37 8.69
C ILE A 287 0.66 -4.63 9.97
N ALA A 288 1.06 -5.34 11.03
CA ALA A 288 1.53 -4.71 12.27
C ALA A 288 2.74 -3.80 12.02
N ASP A 289 3.66 -4.21 11.14
CA ASP A 289 4.82 -3.42 10.74
C ASP A 289 4.51 -2.36 9.66
N GLY A 290 3.22 -2.11 9.38
CA GLY A 290 2.75 -0.98 8.57
C GLY A 290 2.58 -1.25 7.08
N VAL A 291 2.77 -2.49 6.60
CA VAL A 291 2.51 -2.84 5.20
C VAL A 291 1.00 -2.99 4.98
N LEU A 292 0.47 -2.36 3.95
CA LEU A 292 -0.93 -2.52 3.53
C LEU A 292 -1.01 -3.12 2.12
N PRO A 293 -2.09 -3.87 1.81
CA PRO A 293 -2.26 -4.47 0.49
C PRO A 293 -2.26 -3.41 -0.61
N SER A 294 -1.38 -3.53 -1.61
CA SER A 294 -1.27 -2.60 -2.73
C SER A 294 -1.14 -3.33 -4.08
N LYS A 295 -0.96 -2.58 -5.18
CA LYS A 295 -0.80 -3.15 -6.53
C LYS A 295 0.65 -3.52 -6.85
N ASP A 296 1.60 -2.97 -6.14
CA ASP A 296 3.04 -3.08 -6.38
C ASP A 296 3.83 -3.12 -5.07
N GLY A 297 5.13 -3.35 -5.16
CA GLY A 297 6.07 -3.34 -4.05
C GLY A 297 5.71 -4.31 -2.92
N ARG A 298 6.02 -3.93 -1.69
CA ARG A 298 5.79 -4.73 -0.46
C ARG A 298 4.32 -5.08 -0.25
N GLY A 299 3.42 -4.13 -0.53
CA GLY A 299 1.98 -4.36 -0.39
C GLY A 299 1.41 -5.34 -1.41
N TYR A 300 2.04 -5.48 -2.57
CA TYR A 300 1.69 -6.54 -3.53
C TYR A 300 2.05 -7.92 -2.99
N VAL A 301 3.25 -8.08 -2.41
CA VAL A 301 3.65 -9.36 -1.79
C VAL A 301 2.72 -9.72 -0.64
N LEU A 302 2.40 -8.77 0.25
CA LEU A 302 1.40 -8.97 1.31
C LEU A 302 0.07 -9.42 0.72
N ARG A 303 -0.45 -8.73 -0.28
CA ARG A 303 -1.74 -9.08 -0.93
C ARG A 303 -1.71 -10.47 -1.55
N ARG A 304 -0.58 -10.88 -2.13
CA ARG A 304 -0.38 -12.21 -2.69
C ARG A 304 -0.50 -13.29 -1.61
N ILE A 305 0.18 -13.12 -0.48
CA ILE A 305 0.11 -14.03 0.67
C ILE A 305 -1.33 -14.09 1.23
N MET A 306 -1.97 -12.92 1.44
CA MET A 306 -3.36 -12.84 1.91
C MET A 306 -4.31 -13.63 1.00
N ARG A 307 -4.25 -13.39 -0.31
CA ARG A 307 -5.15 -14.02 -1.29
C ARG A 307 -4.92 -15.52 -1.40
N ARG A 308 -3.68 -15.98 -1.23
CA ARG A 308 -3.38 -17.41 -1.17
C ARG A 308 -4.09 -18.06 0.03
N ALA A 309 -3.96 -17.49 1.23
CA ALA A 309 -4.68 -17.99 2.41
C ALA A 309 -6.21 -17.96 2.22
N MET A 310 -6.74 -16.87 1.67
CA MET A 310 -8.19 -16.70 1.43
C MET A 310 -8.73 -17.70 0.40
N ARG A 311 -7.94 -18.06 -0.62
CA ARG A 311 -8.30 -19.15 -1.54
C ARG A 311 -8.35 -20.49 -0.80
N HIS A 312 -7.34 -20.79 0.03
CA HIS A 312 -7.35 -22.02 0.82
C HIS A 312 -8.52 -22.04 1.81
N ALA A 313 -8.88 -20.89 2.41
CA ALA A 313 -10.09 -20.79 3.24
C ALA A 313 -11.37 -21.08 2.46
N HIS A 314 -11.48 -20.62 1.22
CA HIS A 314 -12.59 -20.92 0.33
C HIS A 314 -12.66 -22.42 -0.01
N LEU A 315 -11.52 -23.06 -0.32
CA LEU A 315 -11.44 -24.48 -0.67
C LEU A 315 -11.85 -25.43 0.47
N ILE A 316 -11.63 -25.03 1.72
CA ILE A 316 -12.10 -25.80 2.89
C ILE A 316 -13.54 -25.49 3.29
N GLY A 317 -14.26 -24.70 2.47
CA GLY A 317 -15.70 -24.45 2.63
C GLY A 317 -16.06 -23.28 3.57
N ALA A 318 -15.14 -22.36 3.85
CA ALA A 318 -15.49 -21.16 4.62
C ALA A 318 -16.50 -20.31 3.82
N SER A 319 -17.72 -20.18 4.32
CA SER A 319 -18.82 -19.40 3.70
C SER A 319 -18.62 -17.89 3.84
N ASP A 320 -17.97 -17.47 4.94
CA ASP A 320 -17.74 -16.08 5.31
C ASP A 320 -16.24 -15.78 5.42
N PRO A 321 -15.81 -14.52 5.44
CA PRO A 321 -14.41 -14.16 5.67
C PRO A 321 -13.85 -14.83 6.92
N LEU A 322 -12.74 -15.56 6.77
CA LEU A 322 -12.16 -16.41 7.81
C LEU A 322 -10.95 -15.77 8.49
N MET A 323 -10.03 -15.19 7.71
CA MET A 323 -8.70 -14.82 8.19
C MET A 323 -8.74 -13.87 9.39
N HIS A 324 -9.60 -12.85 9.36
CA HIS A 324 -9.74 -11.89 10.47
C HIS A 324 -10.20 -12.55 11.78
N ARG A 325 -11.00 -13.63 11.71
CA ARG A 325 -11.51 -14.36 12.87
C ARG A 325 -10.44 -15.18 13.58
N LEU A 326 -9.32 -15.46 12.92
CA LEU A 326 -8.20 -16.23 13.45
C LEU A 326 -7.15 -15.33 14.13
N VAL A 327 -7.19 -14.02 13.93
CA VAL A 327 -6.23 -13.07 14.52
C VAL A 327 -6.19 -13.15 16.05
N PRO A 328 -7.31 -13.26 16.80
CA PRO A 328 -7.25 -13.40 18.25
C PRO A 328 -6.45 -14.63 18.71
N ALA A 329 -6.54 -15.76 17.98
CA ALA A 329 -5.76 -16.96 18.30
C ALA A 329 -4.26 -16.71 18.10
N LEU A 330 -3.85 -16.00 17.04
CA LEU A 330 -2.46 -15.61 16.82
C LEU A 330 -1.96 -14.67 17.93
N VAL A 331 -2.74 -13.66 18.27
CA VAL A 331 -2.40 -12.70 19.35
C VAL A 331 -2.25 -13.43 20.70
N GLN A 332 -3.07 -14.41 20.98
CA GLN A 332 -2.93 -15.24 22.18
C GLN A 332 -1.62 -16.02 22.22
N GLN A 333 -1.13 -16.53 21.07
CA GLN A 333 0.08 -17.33 20.99
C GLN A 333 1.36 -16.47 20.98
N MET A 334 1.36 -15.34 20.28
CA MET A 334 2.56 -14.56 20.00
C MET A 334 2.56 -13.15 20.60
N GLY A 335 1.42 -12.64 21.09
CA GLY A 335 1.30 -11.27 21.58
C GLY A 335 2.14 -10.94 22.80
N ALA A 336 2.48 -11.94 23.63
CA ALA A 336 3.39 -11.73 24.77
C ALA A 336 4.84 -11.47 24.33
N ALA A 337 5.29 -12.12 23.25
CA ALA A 337 6.62 -11.92 22.69
C ALA A 337 6.69 -10.71 21.75
N TYR A 338 5.56 -10.37 21.12
CA TYR A 338 5.44 -9.31 20.10
C TYR A 338 4.25 -8.39 20.42
N PRO A 339 4.43 -7.41 21.32
CA PRO A 339 3.36 -6.49 21.73
C PRO A 339 2.70 -5.72 20.59
N GLU A 340 3.42 -5.52 19.49
CA GLU A 340 2.91 -4.87 18.27
C GLU A 340 1.71 -5.62 17.67
N LEU A 341 1.61 -6.93 17.81
CA LEU A 341 0.43 -7.69 17.37
C LEU A 341 -0.82 -7.32 18.19
N VAL A 342 -0.65 -7.16 19.51
CA VAL A 342 -1.74 -6.77 20.41
C VAL A 342 -2.23 -5.35 20.05
N GLN A 343 -1.28 -4.43 19.82
CA GLN A 343 -1.58 -3.04 19.49
C GLN A 343 -2.25 -2.90 18.13
N ALA A 344 -1.83 -3.71 17.16
CA ALA A 344 -2.34 -3.67 15.78
C ALA A 344 -3.55 -4.59 15.55
N GLN A 345 -4.02 -5.35 16.53
CA GLN A 345 -5.04 -6.38 16.35
C GLN A 345 -6.25 -5.89 15.55
N SER A 346 -6.90 -4.79 15.96
CA SER A 346 -8.07 -4.25 15.28
C SER A 346 -7.79 -3.83 13.84
N MET A 347 -6.59 -3.31 13.56
CA MET A 347 -6.16 -2.96 12.21
C MET A 347 -5.92 -4.20 11.34
N ILE A 348 -5.31 -5.23 11.91
CA ILE A 348 -5.08 -6.52 11.24
C ILE A 348 -6.43 -7.15 10.86
N GLU A 349 -7.33 -7.25 11.83
CA GLU A 349 -8.68 -7.81 11.64
C GLU A 349 -9.44 -7.08 10.53
N GLU A 350 -9.49 -5.76 10.57
CA GLU A 350 -10.19 -4.94 9.58
C GLU A 350 -9.56 -5.06 8.18
N THR A 351 -8.22 -5.04 8.10
CA THR A 351 -7.49 -5.16 6.82
C THR A 351 -7.74 -6.53 6.17
N LEU A 352 -7.67 -7.60 6.96
CA LEU A 352 -7.94 -8.96 6.49
C LEU A 352 -9.40 -9.12 6.07
N TYR A 353 -10.34 -8.64 6.88
CA TYR A 353 -11.77 -8.71 6.58
C TYR A 353 -12.12 -8.01 5.26
N GLN A 354 -11.61 -6.80 5.07
CA GLN A 354 -11.90 -6.02 3.86
C GLN A 354 -11.28 -6.63 2.61
N GLU A 355 -10.01 -7.05 2.66
CA GLU A 355 -9.37 -7.67 1.49
C GLU A 355 -10.03 -9.01 1.16
N GLU A 356 -10.41 -9.82 2.16
CA GLU A 356 -11.09 -11.08 1.94
C GLU A 356 -12.49 -10.89 1.36
N THR A 357 -13.26 -9.92 1.87
CA THR A 357 -14.60 -9.59 1.34
C THR A 357 -14.53 -9.15 -0.13
N ARG A 358 -13.56 -8.30 -0.47
CA ARG A 358 -13.33 -7.87 -1.86
C ARG A 358 -12.86 -9.02 -2.75
N PHE A 359 -11.94 -9.82 -2.24
CA PHE A 359 -11.35 -10.91 -3.01
C PHE A 359 -12.35 -12.02 -3.28
N ARG A 360 -13.25 -12.35 -2.37
CA ARG A 360 -14.31 -13.36 -2.60
C ARG A 360 -15.15 -13.03 -3.81
N THR A 361 -15.55 -11.77 -3.99
CA THR A 361 -16.31 -11.34 -5.17
C THR A 361 -15.53 -11.52 -6.48
N THR A 362 -14.20 -11.36 -6.44
CA THR A 362 -13.34 -11.56 -7.61
C THR A 362 -12.91 -13.00 -7.79
N LEU A 363 -12.77 -13.76 -6.69
CA LEU A 363 -12.40 -15.16 -6.67
C LEU A 363 -13.45 -16.03 -7.40
N ASP A 364 -14.74 -15.86 -7.06
CA ASP A 364 -15.83 -16.61 -7.69
C ASP A 364 -15.85 -16.40 -9.21
N ARG A 365 -15.64 -15.17 -9.66
CA ARG A 365 -15.57 -14.84 -11.09
C ARG A 365 -14.30 -15.38 -11.76
N GLY A 366 -13.17 -15.28 -11.07
CA GLY A 366 -11.87 -15.75 -11.57
C GLY A 366 -11.83 -17.27 -11.69
N LEU A 367 -12.32 -18.01 -10.68
CA LEU A 367 -12.42 -19.46 -10.71
C LEU A 367 -13.35 -19.96 -11.80
N LYS A 368 -14.52 -19.31 -11.97
CA LYS A 368 -15.45 -19.64 -13.06
C LYS A 368 -14.83 -19.45 -14.43
N LEU A 369 -14.14 -18.32 -14.65
CA LEU A 369 -13.43 -18.06 -15.91
C LEU A 369 -12.32 -19.10 -16.13
N LEU A 370 -11.56 -19.43 -15.08
CA LEU A 370 -10.53 -20.46 -15.14
C LEU A 370 -11.13 -21.83 -15.47
N GLU A 371 -12.27 -22.19 -14.88
CA GLU A 371 -13.00 -23.43 -15.17
C GLU A 371 -13.45 -23.48 -16.63
N ASP A 372 -14.05 -22.39 -17.15
CA ASP A 372 -14.50 -22.30 -18.54
C ASP A 372 -13.32 -22.45 -19.53
N GLU A 373 -12.18 -21.80 -19.27
CA GLU A 373 -10.97 -21.86 -20.13
C GLU A 373 -10.27 -23.22 -20.05
N VAL A 374 -10.36 -23.90 -18.90
CA VAL A 374 -9.77 -25.25 -18.70
C VAL A 374 -10.59 -26.34 -19.36
N LEU A 375 -11.90 -26.16 -19.57
CA LEU A 375 -12.74 -27.14 -20.27
C LEU A 375 -12.26 -27.43 -21.70
N ASP A 376 -11.63 -26.45 -22.34
CA ASP A 376 -11.12 -26.56 -23.71
C ASP A 376 -9.67 -27.09 -23.76
N LEU A 377 -9.03 -27.37 -22.60
CA LEU A 377 -7.65 -27.86 -22.52
C LEU A 377 -7.62 -29.39 -22.36
N SER A 378 -6.70 -30.04 -23.06
CA SER A 378 -6.42 -31.45 -22.84
C SER A 378 -5.74 -31.70 -21.50
N ALA A 379 -5.92 -32.91 -20.93
CA ALA A 379 -5.23 -33.29 -19.69
C ALA A 379 -3.70 -33.12 -19.84
N GLY A 380 -3.06 -32.41 -18.91
CA GLY A 380 -1.65 -32.04 -18.98
C GLY A 380 -1.34 -30.81 -19.83
N GLY A 381 -2.36 -30.12 -20.36
CA GLY A 381 -2.20 -28.89 -21.14
C GLY A 381 -1.77 -27.68 -20.31
N ALA A 382 -1.23 -26.65 -20.98
CA ALA A 382 -0.88 -25.37 -20.36
C ALA A 382 -1.93 -24.31 -20.67
N LEU A 383 -2.38 -23.58 -19.64
CA LEU A 383 -3.25 -22.40 -19.80
C LEU A 383 -2.46 -21.30 -20.54
N PRO A 384 -3.02 -20.68 -21.61
CA PRO A 384 -2.33 -19.62 -22.34
C PRO A 384 -1.95 -18.45 -21.42
N GLY A 385 -0.70 -17.93 -21.57
CA GLY A 385 -0.18 -16.83 -20.76
C GLY A 385 -1.01 -15.55 -20.83
N ALA A 386 -1.62 -15.26 -21.99
CA ALA A 386 -2.54 -14.13 -22.15
C ALA A 386 -3.82 -14.28 -21.31
N THR A 387 -4.35 -15.49 -21.15
CA THR A 387 -5.51 -15.77 -20.27
C THR A 387 -5.12 -15.63 -18.81
N ALA A 388 -3.95 -16.18 -18.42
CA ALA A 388 -3.41 -16.00 -17.08
C ALA A 388 -3.15 -14.51 -16.75
N PHE A 389 -2.65 -13.75 -17.72
CA PHE A 389 -2.48 -12.29 -17.57
C PHE A 389 -3.82 -11.55 -17.43
N LYS A 390 -4.86 -11.94 -18.15
CA LYS A 390 -6.20 -11.38 -18.00
C LYS A 390 -6.79 -11.66 -16.60
N LEU A 391 -6.57 -12.87 -16.06
CA LEU A 391 -6.95 -13.20 -14.69
C LEU A 391 -6.21 -12.30 -13.69
N TYR A 392 -4.92 -12.06 -13.89
CA TYR A 392 -4.09 -11.19 -13.06
C TYR A 392 -4.52 -9.72 -13.13
N ASP A 393 -4.58 -9.14 -14.34
CA ASP A 393 -4.77 -7.71 -14.57
C ASP A 393 -6.21 -7.25 -14.28
N THR A 394 -7.20 -8.02 -14.74
CA THR A 394 -8.62 -7.65 -14.68
C THR A 394 -9.30 -8.14 -13.41
N PHE A 395 -8.97 -9.35 -12.95
CA PHE A 395 -9.63 -9.98 -11.81
C PHE A 395 -8.75 -9.97 -10.55
N GLY A 396 -7.51 -9.50 -10.65
CA GLY A 396 -6.59 -9.47 -9.52
C GLY A 396 -6.29 -10.88 -8.96
N PHE A 397 -6.30 -11.89 -9.84
CA PHE A 397 -5.99 -13.28 -9.51
C PHE A 397 -4.52 -13.52 -9.83
N PRO A 398 -3.63 -13.56 -8.86
CA PRO A 398 -2.20 -13.68 -9.08
C PRO A 398 -1.82 -14.93 -9.86
N LEU A 399 -0.69 -14.88 -10.60
CA LEU A 399 -0.23 -16.00 -11.43
C LEU A 399 -0.04 -17.29 -10.64
N ASP A 400 0.54 -17.20 -9.45
CA ASP A 400 0.76 -18.34 -8.54
C ASP A 400 -0.55 -18.99 -8.07
N LEU A 401 -1.61 -18.18 -7.84
CA LEU A 401 -2.94 -18.73 -7.54
C LEU A 401 -3.52 -19.47 -8.75
N THR A 402 -3.26 -19.00 -9.97
CA THR A 402 -3.64 -19.67 -11.20
C THR A 402 -2.85 -20.99 -11.33
N GLN A 403 -1.54 -20.96 -11.07
CA GLN A 403 -0.67 -22.13 -11.08
C GLN A 403 -1.10 -23.17 -10.03
N ASP A 404 -1.37 -22.75 -8.78
CA ASP A 404 -1.86 -23.63 -7.72
C ASP A 404 -3.19 -24.29 -8.08
N ALA A 405 -4.13 -23.51 -8.65
CA ALA A 405 -5.44 -24.04 -9.05
C ALA A 405 -5.34 -25.04 -10.20
N LEU A 406 -4.37 -24.88 -11.09
CA LEU A 406 -4.13 -25.80 -12.21
C LEU A 406 -3.31 -27.03 -11.80
N ARG A 407 -2.38 -26.88 -10.85
CA ARG A 407 -1.58 -27.99 -10.31
C ARG A 407 -2.47 -29.09 -9.71
N GLU A 408 -3.53 -28.72 -8.98
CA GLU A 408 -4.52 -29.65 -8.43
C GLU A 408 -5.23 -30.46 -9.53
N LYS A 409 -5.30 -29.90 -10.75
CA LYS A 409 -5.89 -30.55 -11.94
C LYS A 409 -4.86 -31.21 -12.86
N GLY A 410 -3.58 -31.24 -12.46
CA GLY A 410 -2.47 -31.79 -13.27
C GLY A 410 -2.15 -30.97 -14.52
N MET A 411 -2.43 -29.65 -14.51
CA MET A 411 -2.22 -28.72 -15.61
C MET A 411 -1.16 -27.66 -15.24
N SER A 412 -0.65 -26.92 -16.23
CA SER A 412 0.35 -25.87 -16.06
C SER A 412 -0.10 -24.54 -16.66
N VAL A 413 0.72 -23.49 -16.54
CA VAL A 413 0.52 -22.16 -17.13
C VAL A 413 1.70 -21.86 -18.05
N ASP A 414 1.42 -21.27 -19.21
CA ASP A 414 2.43 -20.63 -20.08
C ASP A 414 2.96 -19.36 -19.42
N THR A 415 4.02 -19.49 -18.63
CA THR A 415 4.66 -18.40 -17.89
C THR A 415 5.36 -17.42 -18.82
N ASP A 416 5.96 -17.88 -19.93
CA ASP A 416 6.66 -17.03 -20.88
C ASP A 416 5.67 -16.08 -21.60
N GLY A 417 4.50 -16.61 -21.98
CA GLY A 417 3.41 -15.82 -22.54
C GLY A 417 2.85 -14.79 -21.54
N PHE A 418 2.76 -15.17 -20.25
CA PHE A 418 2.36 -14.25 -19.18
C PHE A 418 3.37 -13.12 -19.00
N ASP A 419 4.66 -13.43 -18.95
CA ASP A 419 5.73 -12.45 -18.77
C ASP A 419 5.81 -11.48 -19.95
N THR A 420 5.59 -11.97 -21.16
CA THR A 420 5.50 -11.14 -22.37
C THR A 420 4.34 -10.14 -22.26
N ALA A 421 3.15 -10.57 -21.85
CA ALA A 421 2.00 -9.70 -21.65
C ALA A 421 2.24 -8.67 -20.51
N MET A 422 2.88 -9.09 -19.43
CA MET A 422 3.28 -8.23 -18.30
C MET A 422 4.30 -7.18 -18.74
N ALA A 423 5.32 -7.55 -19.53
CA ALA A 423 6.34 -6.63 -20.04
C ALA A 423 5.72 -5.56 -20.95
N ALA A 424 4.78 -5.96 -21.80
CA ALA A 424 4.03 -5.04 -22.67
C ALA A 424 3.24 -3.99 -21.86
N GLN A 425 2.58 -4.42 -20.78
CA GLN A 425 1.86 -3.51 -19.88
C GLN A 425 2.81 -2.57 -19.12
N LYS A 426 3.92 -3.10 -18.56
CA LYS A 426 4.95 -2.28 -17.89
C LYS A 426 5.56 -1.24 -18.82
N ALA A 427 5.81 -1.58 -20.08
CA ALA A 427 6.31 -0.63 -21.09
C ALA A 427 5.30 0.50 -21.33
N LYS A 428 4.01 0.17 -21.38
CA LYS A 428 2.91 1.14 -21.56
C LYS A 428 2.78 2.06 -20.33
N ALA A 429 2.96 1.52 -19.13
CA ALA A 429 2.95 2.29 -17.89
C ALA A 429 4.19 3.19 -17.74
N ARG A 430 5.40 2.72 -18.11
CA ARG A 430 6.64 3.53 -18.10
C ARG A 430 6.58 4.71 -19.07
N ALA A 431 5.95 4.56 -20.23
CA ALA A 431 5.76 5.65 -21.18
C ALA A 431 4.86 6.78 -20.65
N ALA A 432 4.11 6.53 -19.59
CA ALA A 432 3.20 7.48 -18.93
C ALA A 432 3.78 8.11 -17.64
N TRP A 433 5.00 7.74 -17.21
CA TRP A 433 5.60 8.18 -15.95
C TRP A 433 6.84 9.03 -16.17
N ALA A 434 6.82 10.28 -15.64
CA ALA A 434 7.98 11.16 -15.57
C ALA A 434 8.57 11.09 -14.16
N GLY A 435 9.73 10.46 -14.01
CA GLY A 435 10.35 10.15 -12.74
C GLY A 435 10.98 11.33 -12.02
N SER A 436 11.08 11.24 -10.70
CA SER A 436 11.90 12.08 -9.83
C SER A 436 13.17 11.29 -9.43
N GLY A 437 14.34 11.88 -9.68
CA GLY A 437 15.61 11.33 -9.24
C GLY A 437 16.10 12.03 -7.99
N GLU A 438 16.65 11.25 -7.07
CA GLU A 438 17.56 11.70 -5.99
C GLU A 438 18.34 10.48 -5.47
N MET A 439 19.63 10.47 -5.70
CA MET A 439 20.67 9.73 -4.95
C MET A 439 22.06 10.13 -5.47
N ALA A 440 22.78 10.98 -4.76
CA ALA A 440 24.25 11.17 -4.88
C ALA A 440 24.92 12.03 -3.78
N ASP A 441 24.20 12.60 -2.78
CA ASP A 441 24.77 13.66 -1.93
C ASP A 441 25.08 13.24 -0.47
N ASP A 442 24.89 11.98 -0.05
CA ASP A 442 24.93 11.64 1.39
C ASP A 442 26.35 11.59 2.01
N THR A 443 27.40 11.34 1.24
CA THR A 443 28.76 11.17 1.77
C THR A 443 29.36 12.44 2.37
N ILE A 444 29.07 13.61 1.80
CA ILE A 444 29.60 14.89 2.31
C ILE A 444 29.08 15.21 3.71
N TRP A 445 27.85 14.84 3.99
CA TRP A 445 27.23 15.16 5.27
C TRP A 445 27.76 14.29 6.42
N PHE A 446 28.20 13.08 6.14
CA PHE A 446 28.90 12.25 7.12
C PHE A 446 30.24 12.86 7.51
N ASP A 447 31.03 13.35 6.54
CA ASP A 447 32.31 14.03 6.82
C ASP A 447 32.11 15.32 7.64
N VAL A 448 31.01 16.07 7.37
CA VAL A 448 30.68 17.27 8.14
C VAL A 448 30.27 16.91 9.57
N LEU A 449 29.47 15.86 9.74
CA LEU A 449 29.05 15.36 11.04
C LEU A 449 30.24 14.91 11.89
N ASP A 450 31.15 14.12 11.31
CA ASP A 450 32.35 13.62 12.00
C ASP A 450 33.29 14.75 12.41
N THR A 451 33.36 15.82 11.62
CA THR A 451 34.28 16.93 11.88
C THR A 451 33.72 17.93 12.86
N HIS A 452 32.40 18.23 12.81
CA HIS A 452 31.79 19.36 13.52
C HIS A 452 30.73 18.95 14.54
N GLY A 453 30.33 17.66 14.58
CA GLY A 453 29.27 17.17 15.44
C GLY A 453 27.87 17.49 14.94
N ALA A 454 26.86 17.05 15.69
CA ALA A 454 25.45 17.25 15.39
C ALA A 454 25.03 18.73 15.51
N THR A 455 24.00 19.13 14.77
CA THR A 455 23.38 20.46 14.89
C THR A 455 22.41 20.50 16.07
N ASP A 456 22.57 21.44 17.01
CA ASP A 456 21.59 21.67 18.07
C ASP A 456 20.34 22.35 17.55
N PHE A 457 19.17 21.76 17.82
CA PHE A 457 17.88 22.31 17.39
C PHE A 457 17.21 23.14 18.50
N LEU A 458 17.08 24.42 18.28
CA LEU A 458 16.50 25.40 19.21
C LEU A 458 15.04 25.77 18.88
N GLY A 459 14.52 25.32 17.74
CA GLY A 459 13.25 25.79 17.16
C GLY A 459 11.98 25.32 17.87
N TYR A 460 12.09 24.62 19.01
CA TYR A 460 10.95 24.38 19.89
C TYR A 460 10.60 25.60 20.76
N ASP A 461 11.62 26.40 21.11
CA ASP A 461 11.50 27.50 22.07
C ASP A 461 11.61 28.89 21.42
N THR A 462 12.34 28.98 20.28
CA THR A 462 12.61 30.25 19.61
C THR A 462 12.60 30.12 18.08
N GLU A 463 12.21 31.21 17.40
CA GLU A 463 12.30 31.38 15.95
C GLU A 463 13.51 32.23 15.53
N HIS A 464 14.29 32.75 16.51
CA HIS A 464 15.51 33.51 16.31
C HIS A 464 16.64 32.89 17.12
N ALA A 465 17.82 32.77 16.54
CA ALA A 465 19.02 32.34 17.23
C ALA A 465 20.28 32.92 16.57
N GLU A 466 21.37 32.89 17.32
CA GLU A 466 22.72 33.09 16.77
C GLU A 466 23.37 31.72 16.59
N GLY A 467 24.23 31.58 15.58
CA GLY A 467 24.93 30.35 15.28
C GLY A 467 26.22 30.62 14.51
N GLN A 468 27.02 29.57 14.33
CA GLN A 468 28.22 29.60 13.54
C GLN A 468 28.06 28.70 12.31
N ILE A 469 28.39 29.21 11.13
CA ILE A 469 28.41 28.41 9.89
C ILE A 469 29.59 27.43 9.99
N VAL A 470 29.31 26.12 9.99
CA VAL A 470 30.32 25.08 10.05
C VAL A 470 30.67 24.49 8.68
N SER A 471 29.71 24.52 7.74
CA SER A 471 29.95 24.06 6.37
C SER A 471 29.09 24.81 5.37
N VAL A 472 29.67 25.13 4.21
CA VAL A 472 28.98 25.66 3.03
C VAL A 472 29.25 24.72 1.87
N VAL A 473 28.20 24.23 1.23
CA VAL A 473 28.25 23.31 0.09
C VAL A 473 27.62 24.01 -1.12
N CYS A 474 28.29 23.99 -2.26
CA CYS A 474 27.83 24.46 -3.56
C CYS A 474 28.00 23.36 -4.59
N ASP A 475 26.97 23.04 -5.36
CA ASP A 475 27.02 22.04 -6.44
C ASP A 475 27.66 20.69 -6.01
N GLY A 476 27.32 20.23 -4.79
CA GLY A 476 27.81 18.96 -4.27
C GLY A 476 29.29 18.99 -3.79
N ALA A 477 29.89 20.17 -3.59
CA ALA A 477 31.25 20.28 -3.06
C ALA A 477 31.32 21.31 -1.92
N GLN A 478 32.08 21.01 -0.87
CA GLN A 478 32.38 21.98 0.19
C GLN A 478 33.22 23.16 -0.35
N VAL A 479 32.82 24.38 0.01
CA VAL A 479 33.53 25.60 -0.37
C VAL A 479 33.82 26.44 0.86
N GLN A 480 34.89 27.26 0.81
CA GLN A 480 35.22 28.16 1.91
C GLN A 480 34.38 29.45 1.89
N ILE A 481 34.02 29.91 0.71
CA ILE A 481 33.26 31.17 0.51
C ILE A 481 32.27 30.95 -0.61
N ALA A 482 31.04 31.48 -0.47
CA ALA A 482 30.03 31.56 -1.52
C ALA A 482 29.60 33.02 -1.72
N ASP A 483 29.58 33.46 -2.96
CA ASP A 483 29.28 34.86 -3.34
C ASP A 483 27.79 35.05 -3.68
N TYR A 484 27.42 36.32 -3.84
CA TYR A 484 26.09 36.76 -4.24
C TYR A 484 25.57 35.95 -5.46
N GLY A 485 24.33 35.50 -5.36
CA GLY A 485 23.64 34.77 -6.42
C GLY A 485 23.90 33.27 -6.44
N THR A 486 24.82 32.73 -5.62
CA THR A 486 25.10 31.32 -5.52
C THR A 486 24.01 30.58 -4.74
N SER A 487 23.58 29.42 -5.26
CA SER A 487 22.75 28.47 -4.52
C SER A 487 23.64 27.70 -3.55
N VAL A 488 23.22 27.60 -2.30
CA VAL A 488 24.04 27.04 -1.22
C VAL A 488 23.22 26.10 -0.35
N GLN A 489 23.92 25.12 0.22
CA GLN A 489 23.46 24.31 1.34
C GLN A 489 24.40 24.60 2.53
N VAL A 490 23.82 25.04 3.64
CA VAL A 490 24.60 25.53 4.78
C VAL A 490 24.25 24.74 6.04
N VAL A 491 25.25 24.30 6.77
CA VAL A 491 25.12 23.69 8.09
C VAL A 491 25.68 24.62 9.14
N LEU A 492 24.98 24.74 10.26
CA LEU A 492 25.41 25.51 11.43
C LEU A 492 25.48 24.59 12.67
N ASN A 493 26.25 25.03 13.69
CA ASN A 493 26.36 24.32 14.96
C ASN A 493 25.02 24.24 15.71
N GLN A 494 24.14 25.23 15.55
CA GLN A 494 22.79 25.27 16.13
C GLN A 494 21.84 26.03 15.22
N THR A 495 20.52 25.73 15.31
CA THR A 495 19.51 26.33 14.45
C THR A 495 18.11 26.36 15.07
N PRO A 496 17.31 27.44 14.82
CA PRO A 496 15.87 27.45 15.09
C PRO A 496 15.04 26.90 13.93
N PHE A 497 15.65 26.61 12.76
CA PHE A 497 14.95 26.13 11.57
C PHE A 497 14.62 24.65 11.71
N TYR A 498 13.33 24.30 11.61
CA TYR A 498 12.87 22.91 11.58
C TYR A 498 13.20 22.29 10.21
N ALA A 499 13.85 21.15 10.23
CA ALA A 499 14.10 20.38 9.03
C ALA A 499 12.93 19.46 8.72
N GLU A 500 12.60 19.28 7.44
CA GLU A 500 11.51 18.42 6.99
C GLU A 500 11.60 17.04 7.63
N SER A 501 10.57 16.68 8.39
CA SER A 501 10.46 15.39 9.08
C SER A 501 9.03 15.14 9.55
N GLY A 502 8.62 13.85 9.65
CA GLY A 502 7.33 13.48 10.23
C GLY A 502 6.10 14.08 9.53
N GLY A 503 6.25 14.47 8.26
CA GLY A 503 5.19 15.10 7.49
C GLY A 503 5.08 16.62 7.68
N GLN A 504 5.88 17.25 8.55
CA GLN A 504 6.01 18.70 8.61
C GLN A 504 7.10 19.14 7.63
N ILE A 505 6.79 20.12 6.78
CA ILE A 505 7.73 20.72 5.81
C ILE A 505 8.82 21.53 6.50
N GLY A 506 9.97 21.66 5.83
CA GLY A 506 11.11 22.46 6.30
C GLY A 506 10.80 23.96 6.38
N ASP A 507 11.48 24.65 7.29
CA ASP A 507 11.30 26.08 7.45
C ASP A 507 12.00 26.90 6.38
N HIS A 508 11.45 28.07 6.17
CA HIS A 508 12.01 29.16 5.39
C HIS A 508 12.46 30.29 6.30
N GLY A 509 13.34 31.14 5.79
CA GLY A 509 13.75 32.33 6.53
C GLY A 509 15.02 32.98 5.99
N GLN A 510 15.83 33.53 6.88
CA GLN A 510 17.07 34.24 6.54
C GLN A 510 18.19 33.86 7.49
N ILE A 511 19.39 33.73 6.97
CA ILE A 511 20.64 33.64 7.72
C ILE A 511 21.45 34.89 7.36
N VAL A 512 21.76 35.72 8.37
CA VAL A 512 22.46 36.98 8.20
C VAL A 512 23.82 36.93 8.87
N THR A 513 24.87 37.18 8.12
CA THR A 513 26.25 37.30 8.60
C THR A 513 26.71 38.75 8.47
N GLU A 514 27.88 39.08 9.01
CA GLU A 514 28.48 40.40 8.85
C GLU A 514 28.68 40.80 7.37
N THR A 515 29.02 39.80 6.53
CA THR A 515 29.39 40.04 5.10
C THR A 515 28.29 39.71 4.12
N GLY A 516 27.24 38.99 4.52
CA GLY A 516 26.22 38.53 3.58
C GLY A 516 24.91 38.11 4.20
N THR A 517 23.95 37.77 3.33
CA THR A 517 22.64 37.27 3.73
C THR A 517 22.24 36.12 2.80
N ILE A 518 21.74 35.04 3.37
CA ILE A 518 21.15 33.91 2.65
C ILE A 518 19.64 33.97 2.84
N ILE A 519 18.87 33.77 1.78
CA ILE A 519 17.44 33.48 1.85
C ILE A 519 17.30 31.94 1.82
N ILE A 520 16.74 31.39 2.88
CA ILE A 520 16.48 29.97 3.04
C ILE A 520 15.10 29.66 2.49
N THR A 521 15.04 28.71 1.57
CA THR A 521 13.83 28.28 0.88
C THR A 521 13.42 26.86 1.24
N ASP A 522 14.27 26.11 1.96
CA ASP A 522 13.98 24.79 2.49
C ASP A 522 15.00 24.42 3.59
N THR A 523 14.61 23.54 4.50
CA THR A 523 15.50 22.98 5.52
C THR A 523 15.28 21.47 5.59
N ARG A 524 16.35 20.68 5.40
CA ARG A 524 16.31 19.21 5.38
C ARG A 524 17.19 18.62 6.47
N LYS A 525 16.93 17.37 6.82
CA LYS A 525 17.75 16.62 7.76
C LYS A 525 18.52 15.52 7.04
N SER A 526 19.85 15.43 7.27
CA SER A 526 20.66 14.27 6.92
C SER A 526 21.47 13.86 8.15
N ALA A 527 21.31 12.63 8.58
CA ALA A 527 21.80 12.17 9.89
C ALA A 527 21.33 13.12 11.02
N ASP A 528 22.23 13.68 11.80
CA ASP A 528 21.95 14.65 12.86
C ASP A 528 22.30 16.11 12.47
N LEU A 529 22.43 16.38 11.18
CA LEU A 529 22.65 17.71 10.62
C LEU A 529 21.36 18.33 10.08
N PHE A 530 21.21 19.65 10.32
CA PHE A 530 20.17 20.46 9.70
C PHE A 530 20.78 21.26 8.55
N ILE A 531 20.34 20.94 7.32
CA ILE A 531 20.86 21.49 6.07
C ILE A 531 19.92 22.59 5.59
N HIS A 532 20.39 23.84 5.62
CA HIS A 532 19.64 25.01 5.18
C HIS A 532 19.90 25.23 3.69
N ILE A 533 18.89 25.08 2.87
CA ILE A 533 18.95 25.20 1.41
C ILE A 533 18.47 26.60 1.01
N GLY A 534 19.29 27.33 0.28
CA GLY A 534 18.94 28.68 -0.09
C GLY A 534 19.85 29.32 -1.11
N LYS A 535 19.77 30.64 -1.19
CA LYS A 535 20.56 31.43 -2.13
C LYS A 535 21.18 32.66 -1.43
N VAL A 536 22.45 32.93 -1.70
CA VAL A 536 23.10 34.15 -1.23
C VAL A 536 22.45 35.37 -1.92
N SER A 537 21.68 36.15 -1.14
CA SER A 537 20.91 37.28 -1.65
C SER A 537 21.63 38.63 -1.51
N ARG A 538 22.70 38.65 -0.72
CA ARG A 538 23.53 39.86 -0.49
C ARG A 538 24.92 39.45 -0.04
N GLY A 539 25.97 40.11 -0.57
CA GLY A 539 27.36 39.95 -0.15
C GLY A 539 27.92 38.56 -0.40
N SER A 540 28.71 38.07 0.54
CA SER A 540 29.29 36.70 0.53
C SER A 540 29.21 36.09 1.92
N ILE A 541 29.24 34.77 1.97
CA ILE A 541 29.26 33.98 3.21
C ILE A 541 30.46 33.03 3.23
N ALA A 542 30.99 32.75 4.40
CA ALA A 542 32.13 31.86 4.57
C ALA A 542 31.98 30.93 5.77
N ASN A 543 32.68 29.81 5.73
CA ASN A 543 32.83 28.92 6.84
C ASN A 543 33.41 29.64 8.06
N GLY A 544 32.95 29.32 9.26
CA GLY A 544 33.42 29.89 10.52
C GLY A 544 32.77 31.21 10.91
N GLN A 545 31.96 31.81 10.04
CA GLN A 545 31.27 33.08 10.36
C GLN A 545 30.16 32.90 11.40
N ALA A 546 30.05 33.89 12.28
CA ALA A 546 28.86 34.02 13.12
C ALA A 546 27.68 34.50 12.27
N ALA A 547 26.51 33.98 12.55
CA ALA A 547 25.29 34.26 11.80
C ALA A 547 24.10 34.44 12.73
N GLU A 548 23.21 35.37 12.39
CA GLU A 548 21.90 35.55 12.98
C GLU A 548 20.88 34.77 12.12
N LEU A 549 20.14 33.87 12.74
CA LEU A 549 19.15 32.99 12.09
C LEU A 549 17.76 33.50 12.40
N LYS A 550 16.94 33.71 11.36
CA LYS A 550 15.56 34.20 11.47
C LYS A 550 14.61 33.32 10.67
N VAL A 551 13.80 32.59 11.37
CA VAL A 551 12.72 31.79 10.74
C VAL A 551 11.59 32.74 10.28
N ASN A 552 10.90 32.38 9.22
CA ASN A 552 9.68 33.08 8.81
C ASN A 552 8.54 32.72 9.79
N GLU A 553 8.31 33.62 10.78
CA GLU A 553 7.35 33.40 11.87
C GLU A 553 5.92 33.17 11.36
N THR A 554 5.47 33.94 10.37
CA THR A 554 4.11 33.79 9.83
C THR A 554 3.91 32.39 9.22
N ARG A 555 4.89 31.92 8.43
CA ARG A 555 4.86 30.60 7.81
C ARG A 555 4.93 29.51 8.88
N ARG A 556 5.84 29.61 9.86
CA ARG A 556 5.99 28.68 10.98
C ARG A 556 4.69 28.57 11.79
N SER A 557 4.05 29.69 12.12
CA SER A 557 2.78 29.70 12.85
C SER A 557 1.68 28.94 12.11
N SER A 558 1.58 29.13 10.78
CA SER A 558 0.62 28.39 9.96
C SER A 558 0.91 26.89 9.95
N ILE A 559 2.18 26.50 9.83
CA ILE A 559 2.62 25.09 9.88
C ILE A 559 2.29 24.48 11.25
N CYS A 560 2.61 25.18 12.35
CA CYS A 560 2.29 24.74 13.71
C CYS A 560 0.78 24.54 13.92
N ALA A 561 -0.05 25.45 13.38
CA ALA A 561 -1.51 25.33 13.43
C ALA A 561 -2.00 24.10 12.68
N ASN A 562 -1.53 23.87 11.45
CA ASN A 562 -1.87 22.70 10.66
C ASN A 562 -1.37 21.40 11.32
N HIS A 563 -0.16 21.38 11.87
CA HIS A 563 0.39 20.20 12.53
C HIS A 563 -0.38 19.86 13.82
N SER A 564 -0.70 20.85 14.64
CA SER A 564 -1.49 20.63 15.85
C SER A 564 -2.92 20.21 15.54
N ALA A 565 -3.53 20.78 14.49
CA ALA A 565 -4.84 20.33 14.01
C ALA A 565 -4.83 18.88 13.51
N THR A 566 -3.72 18.40 12.95
CA THR A 566 -3.56 17.01 12.50
C THR A 566 -3.70 16.04 13.67
N HIS A 567 -3.14 16.34 14.84
CA HIS A 567 -3.30 15.51 16.05
C HIS A 567 -4.73 15.49 16.58
N LEU A 568 -5.41 16.65 16.59
CA LEU A 568 -6.83 16.70 16.95
C LEU A 568 -7.70 15.95 15.96
N LEU A 569 -7.41 16.05 14.66
CA LEU A 569 -8.08 15.32 13.59
C LEU A 569 -7.89 13.81 13.70
N HIS A 570 -6.67 13.36 13.97
CA HIS A 570 -6.37 11.93 14.14
C HIS A 570 -7.21 11.33 15.27
N GLU A 571 -7.25 11.96 16.43
CA GLU A 571 -8.06 11.47 17.54
C GLU A 571 -9.56 11.54 17.26
N ALA A 572 -10.07 12.60 16.62
CA ALA A 572 -11.47 12.71 16.22
C ALA A 572 -11.88 11.58 15.25
N LEU A 573 -11.00 11.25 14.28
CA LEU A 573 -11.24 10.14 13.35
C LEU A 573 -11.25 8.80 14.07
N ARG A 574 -10.31 8.55 14.99
CA ARG A 574 -10.30 7.32 15.80
C ARG A 574 -11.59 7.15 16.61
N ARG A 575 -12.05 8.20 17.26
CA ARG A 575 -13.27 8.19 18.06
C ARG A 575 -14.54 8.00 17.22
N THR A 576 -14.53 8.50 15.98
CA THR A 576 -15.70 8.43 15.09
C THR A 576 -15.73 7.13 14.28
N LEU A 577 -14.57 6.63 13.83
CA LEU A 577 -14.46 5.52 12.89
C LEU A 577 -13.97 4.21 13.55
N GLY A 578 -13.27 4.31 14.69
CA GLY A 578 -12.73 3.17 15.43
C GLY A 578 -11.22 3.17 15.58
N ASP A 579 -10.73 2.29 16.46
CA ASP A 579 -9.32 2.20 16.85
C ASP A 579 -8.36 1.73 15.74
N HIS A 580 -8.87 1.19 14.64
CA HIS A 580 -8.10 0.81 13.46
C HIS A 580 -7.56 2.01 12.66
N VAL A 581 -8.07 3.23 12.94
CA VAL A 581 -7.56 4.45 12.31
C VAL A 581 -6.14 4.72 12.82
N ALA A 582 -5.18 4.68 11.91
CA ALA A 582 -3.77 4.99 12.16
C ALA A 582 -3.22 5.83 11.03
N GLN A 583 -2.32 6.75 11.35
CA GLN A 583 -1.64 7.58 10.34
C GLN A 583 -0.84 6.71 9.37
N ARG A 584 -0.96 7.01 8.08
CA ARG A 584 -0.20 6.39 6.97
C ARG A 584 0.69 7.39 6.24
N GLY A 585 0.40 8.65 6.41
CA GLY A 585 1.16 9.76 5.91
C GLY A 585 0.53 11.05 6.36
N SER A 586 1.31 12.11 6.41
CA SER A 586 0.82 13.46 6.66
C SER A 586 1.62 14.46 5.84
N LEU A 587 1.03 15.62 5.62
CA LEU A 587 1.69 16.81 5.15
C LEU A 587 1.13 17.97 5.95
N ASN A 588 2.01 18.65 6.69
CA ASN A 588 1.68 19.85 7.44
C ASN A 588 2.48 20.99 6.80
N ALA A 589 1.81 21.68 5.88
CA ALA A 589 2.35 22.84 5.16
C ALA A 589 1.77 24.15 5.70
N ASP A 590 2.21 25.29 5.19
CA ASP A 590 1.70 26.58 5.58
C ASP A 590 0.31 26.88 5.00
N ASP A 591 -0.02 26.27 3.85
CA ASP A 591 -1.27 26.50 3.13
C ASP A 591 -2.37 25.49 3.49
N ARG A 592 -2.03 24.28 3.93
CA ARG A 592 -2.97 23.20 4.27
C ARG A 592 -2.35 22.09 5.09
N LEU A 593 -3.19 21.25 5.66
CA LEU A 593 -2.81 19.93 6.12
C LEU A 593 -3.41 18.82 5.23
N ARG A 594 -2.70 17.71 5.13
CA ARG A 594 -3.14 16.47 4.51
C ARG A 594 -2.89 15.32 5.48
N PHE A 595 -3.89 14.49 5.69
CA PHE A 595 -3.81 13.35 6.57
C PHE A 595 -4.28 12.08 5.87
N ASP A 596 -3.36 11.14 5.69
CA ASP A 596 -3.61 9.83 5.11
C ASP A 596 -3.73 8.81 6.26
N PHE A 597 -4.82 8.05 6.31
CA PHE A 597 -5.10 7.14 7.42
C PHE A 597 -5.71 5.82 6.95
N SER A 598 -5.51 4.77 7.77
CA SER A 598 -6.08 3.45 7.52
C SER A 598 -7.59 3.45 7.75
N HIS A 599 -8.36 3.33 6.66
CA HIS A 599 -9.79 3.11 6.68
C HIS A 599 -10.26 2.61 5.31
N GLY A 600 -11.04 1.54 5.30
CA GLY A 600 -11.39 0.87 4.04
C GLY A 600 -12.69 1.32 3.38
N LEU A 601 -13.53 2.06 4.09
CA LEU A 601 -14.83 2.54 3.61
C LEU A 601 -14.79 4.04 3.32
N ALA A 602 -15.75 4.54 2.53
CA ALA A 602 -15.94 5.97 2.39
C ALA A 602 -16.47 6.56 3.71
N VAL A 603 -15.88 7.68 4.15
CA VAL A 603 -16.38 8.41 5.32
C VAL A 603 -17.65 9.16 4.91
N THR A 604 -18.72 8.99 5.66
CA THR A 604 -19.99 9.64 5.36
C THR A 604 -19.95 11.14 5.67
N ALA A 605 -20.78 11.93 4.99
CA ALA A 605 -20.88 13.37 5.24
C ALA A 605 -21.22 13.69 6.71
N ALA A 606 -22.04 12.85 7.36
CA ALA A 606 -22.39 13.00 8.78
C ALA A 606 -21.17 12.76 9.69
N GLN A 607 -20.33 11.75 9.40
CA GLN A 607 -19.11 11.47 10.13
C GLN A 607 -18.08 12.59 9.93
N LEU A 608 -17.89 13.09 8.70
CA LEU A 608 -17.01 14.22 8.44
C LEU A 608 -17.45 15.48 9.19
N GLN A 609 -18.75 15.76 9.23
CA GLN A 609 -19.29 16.88 10.00
C GLN A 609 -19.08 16.70 11.51
N GLN A 610 -19.26 15.49 12.04
CA GLN A 610 -18.95 15.16 13.43
C GLN A 610 -17.48 15.41 13.76
N VAL A 611 -16.56 14.87 12.95
CA VAL A 611 -15.11 15.06 13.09
C VAL A 611 -14.75 16.55 13.09
N GLN A 612 -15.22 17.32 12.10
CA GLN A 612 -14.96 18.77 12.04
C GLN A 612 -15.50 19.50 13.26
N THR A 613 -16.69 19.14 13.73
CA THR A 613 -17.31 19.75 14.91
C THR A 613 -16.51 19.43 16.17
N GLU A 614 -16.04 18.20 16.30
CA GLU A 614 -15.24 17.74 17.44
C GLU A 614 -13.88 18.46 17.46
N VAL A 615 -13.14 18.49 16.35
CA VAL A 615 -11.86 19.22 16.25
C VAL A 615 -12.03 20.69 16.64
N ASN A 616 -13.03 21.38 16.07
CA ASN A 616 -13.30 22.78 16.40
C ASN A 616 -13.73 22.97 17.86
N SER A 617 -14.31 21.97 18.51
CA SER A 617 -14.65 22.08 19.94
C SER A 617 -13.40 22.10 20.81
N PHE A 618 -12.37 21.29 20.50
CA PHE A 618 -11.10 21.27 21.20
C PHE A 618 -10.22 22.48 20.88
N ILE A 619 -10.29 23.02 19.67
CA ILE A 619 -9.68 24.33 19.33
C ILE A 619 -10.25 25.42 20.24
N ARG A 620 -11.57 25.50 20.35
CA ARG A 620 -12.25 26.52 21.21
C ARG A 620 -12.04 26.34 22.71
N GLN A 621 -11.60 25.16 23.17
CA GLN A 621 -11.20 24.97 24.57
C GLN A 621 -10.01 25.84 24.96
N ASN A 622 -9.16 26.21 23.98
CA ASN A 622 -7.95 26.97 24.20
C ASN A 622 -7.06 26.39 25.32
N SER A 623 -6.91 25.08 25.31
CA SER A 623 -6.08 24.36 26.28
C SER A 623 -4.61 24.43 25.93
N SER A 624 -3.72 24.39 26.94
CA SER A 624 -2.27 24.32 26.71
C SER A 624 -1.89 23.06 25.95
N VAL A 625 -0.94 23.20 25.04
CA VAL A 625 -0.22 22.10 24.40
C VAL A 625 1.04 21.84 25.22
N GLU A 626 1.14 20.65 25.80
CA GLU A 626 2.26 20.28 26.65
C GLU A 626 3.11 19.22 25.95
N THR A 627 4.42 19.37 26.10
CA THR A 627 5.39 18.40 25.61
C THR A 627 6.17 17.83 26.79
N ARG A 628 6.37 16.50 26.78
CA ARG A 628 7.17 15.80 27.79
C ARG A 628 8.11 14.83 27.11
N ILE A 629 9.34 14.75 27.62
CA ILE A 629 10.32 13.74 27.21
C ILE A 629 10.21 12.57 28.17
N MET A 630 10.10 11.34 27.64
CA MET A 630 10.01 10.12 28.44
C MET A 630 10.46 8.93 27.60
N THR A 631 10.59 7.75 28.22
CA THR A 631 10.88 6.53 27.47
C THR A 631 9.70 6.12 26.58
N PRO A 632 9.94 5.43 25.45
CA PRO A 632 8.85 4.91 24.62
C PRO A 632 7.85 4.04 25.39
N ASP A 633 8.30 3.26 26.35
CA ASP A 633 7.45 2.38 27.15
C ASP A 633 6.56 3.16 28.13
N ASP A 634 7.07 4.19 28.78
CA ASP A 634 6.27 5.09 29.61
C ASP A 634 5.22 5.82 28.77
N ALA A 635 5.58 6.26 27.57
CA ALA A 635 4.66 6.90 26.65
C ALA A 635 3.51 5.96 26.26
N ARG A 636 3.81 4.70 25.94
CA ARG A 636 2.80 3.67 25.62
C ARG A 636 1.92 3.35 26.83
N ALA A 637 2.51 3.23 28.03
CA ALA A 637 1.75 3.01 29.27
C ALA A 637 0.73 4.13 29.56
N LEU A 638 1.03 5.35 29.14
CA LEU A 638 0.13 6.50 29.21
C LEU A 638 -0.94 6.52 28.10
N GLY A 639 -0.89 5.58 27.14
CA GLY A 639 -1.82 5.51 25.99
C GLY A 639 -1.45 6.49 24.87
N ALA A 640 -0.20 6.92 24.79
CA ALA A 640 0.27 7.74 23.68
C ALA A 640 0.25 6.96 22.37
N GLN A 641 -0.25 7.60 21.31
CA GLN A 641 -0.20 7.05 19.97
C GLN A 641 1.22 7.15 19.42
N ALA A 642 1.74 6.03 18.93
CA ALA A 642 3.00 5.94 18.22
C ALA A 642 2.73 5.60 16.76
N LEU A 643 3.54 6.10 15.84
CA LEU A 643 3.48 5.66 14.45
C LEU A 643 3.90 4.19 14.38
N PHE A 644 3.11 3.38 13.69
CA PHE A 644 3.43 1.97 13.49
C PHE A 644 4.72 1.82 12.67
N GLY A 645 5.62 0.96 13.15
CA GLY A 645 6.85 0.65 12.42
C GLY A 645 7.99 1.67 12.61
N GLU A 646 7.85 2.71 13.45
CA GLU A 646 8.96 3.59 13.77
C GLU A 646 9.75 3.10 14.99
N LYS A 647 11.09 3.05 14.84
CA LYS A 647 11.99 2.92 15.99
C LYS A 647 12.17 4.30 16.60
N TYR A 648 11.90 4.36 17.88
CA TYR A 648 12.17 5.54 18.69
C TYR A 648 13.48 5.33 19.43
N GLY A 649 14.24 6.40 19.66
CA GLY A 649 15.41 6.37 20.54
C GLY A 649 15.03 6.05 21.99
N ASP A 650 16.01 6.10 22.89
CA ASP A 650 15.81 5.83 24.32
C ASP A 650 14.83 6.83 24.96
N GLU A 651 14.71 8.02 24.39
CA GLU A 651 13.78 9.06 24.79
C GLU A 651 12.91 9.52 23.61
N VAL A 652 11.65 9.77 23.88
CA VAL A 652 10.66 10.28 22.90
C VAL A 652 9.96 11.53 23.41
N ARG A 653 9.64 12.40 22.48
CA ARG A 653 8.86 13.60 22.72
C ARG A 653 7.38 13.26 22.60
N VAL A 654 6.60 13.41 23.68
CA VAL A 654 5.16 13.16 23.75
C VAL A 654 4.43 14.48 23.84
N VAL A 655 3.58 14.74 22.86
CA VAL A 655 2.75 15.93 22.76
C VAL A 655 1.34 15.64 23.22
N SER A 656 0.82 16.44 24.12
CA SER A 656 -0.53 16.34 24.68
C SER A 656 -1.34 17.59 24.41
N MET A 657 -2.60 17.45 23.98
CA MET A 657 -3.50 18.58 23.73
C MET A 657 -4.97 18.22 23.89
N GLY A 658 -5.77 19.23 24.28
CA GLY A 658 -7.19 19.09 24.55
C GLY A 658 -7.48 18.42 25.90
N ARG A 659 -8.61 18.80 26.52
CA ARG A 659 -9.06 18.23 27.80
C ARG A 659 -10.33 17.43 27.62
N LEU A 660 -10.30 16.15 28.02
CA LEU A 660 -11.42 15.23 27.97
C LEU A 660 -11.57 14.51 29.33
N PRO A 661 -12.23 15.12 30.32
CA PRO A 661 -12.28 14.59 31.68
C PRO A 661 -12.91 13.21 31.79
N GLY A 662 -12.21 12.30 32.47
CA GLY A 662 -12.71 10.97 32.82
C GLY A 662 -12.72 9.91 31.72
N SER A 663 -12.51 10.30 30.44
CA SER A 663 -12.48 9.39 29.28
C SER A 663 -11.33 9.66 28.31
N GLY A 664 -10.37 10.48 28.74
CA GLY A 664 -9.17 10.81 27.96
C GLY A 664 -7.99 9.87 28.24
N LYS A 665 -6.86 10.23 27.65
CA LYS A 665 -5.55 9.55 27.77
C LYS A 665 -4.71 10.13 28.89
N GLY A 666 -3.53 9.54 29.13
CA GLY A 666 -2.59 9.94 30.17
C GLY A 666 -2.96 9.44 31.57
N ALA A 667 -2.06 9.60 32.54
CA ALA A 667 -2.24 9.11 33.92
C ALA A 667 -3.52 9.60 34.59
N SER A 668 -3.93 10.85 34.30
CA SER A 668 -5.17 11.45 34.82
C SER A 668 -6.42 11.12 34.03
N LYS A 669 -6.31 10.40 32.89
CA LYS A 669 -7.39 10.14 31.93
C LYS A 669 -8.14 11.41 31.49
N ASN A 670 -7.43 12.52 31.35
CA ASN A 670 -8.01 13.83 31.05
C ASN A 670 -7.53 14.43 29.72
N THR A 671 -6.56 13.83 29.02
CA THR A 671 -5.99 14.33 27.78
C THR A 671 -6.76 13.78 26.58
N TYR A 672 -7.13 14.66 25.64
CA TYR A 672 -7.84 14.26 24.43
C TYR A 672 -6.90 13.58 23.44
N SER A 673 -5.90 14.28 22.91
CA SER A 673 -4.86 13.73 22.04
C SER A 673 -3.54 13.64 22.79
N LEU A 674 -2.89 12.47 22.69
CA LEU A 674 -1.60 12.16 23.29
C LEU A 674 -0.81 11.33 22.28
N GLU A 675 0.23 11.92 21.68
CA GLU A 675 0.96 11.33 20.55
C GLU A 675 2.47 11.56 20.63
N LEU A 676 3.25 10.62 20.10
CA LEU A 676 4.68 10.78 19.89
C LEU A 676 4.91 11.68 18.68
N CYS A 677 5.52 12.85 18.89
CA CYS A 677 5.74 13.80 17.82
C CYS A 677 6.98 14.67 18.03
N GLY A 678 7.88 14.69 17.02
CA GLY A 678 9.07 15.56 16.99
C GLY A 678 8.85 16.92 16.31
N GLY A 679 7.64 17.23 15.86
CA GLY A 679 7.34 18.48 15.16
C GLY A 679 7.14 19.70 16.06
N THR A 680 6.94 20.86 15.43
CA THR A 680 6.61 22.10 16.12
C THR A 680 5.10 22.29 16.20
N HIS A 681 4.62 22.83 17.34
CA HIS A 681 3.20 22.95 17.63
C HIS A 681 2.85 24.33 18.16
N VAL A 682 1.54 24.64 18.14
CA VAL A 682 0.99 25.82 18.79
C VAL A 682 1.15 25.72 20.32
N ARG A 683 1.16 26.84 21.01
CA ARG A 683 1.24 26.85 22.48
C ARG A 683 -0.09 26.52 23.14
N GLN A 684 -1.19 26.93 22.52
CA GLN A 684 -2.55 26.65 22.96
C GLN A 684 -3.40 26.18 21.77
N THR A 685 -4.36 25.31 22.01
CA THR A 685 -5.24 24.80 20.93
C THR A 685 -6.00 25.91 20.23
N GLY A 686 -6.29 27.04 20.90
CA GLY A 686 -6.92 28.21 20.31
C GLY A 686 -6.10 28.90 19.22
N ASP A 687 -4.77 28.81 19.26
CA ASP A 687 -3.85 29.38 18.25
C ASP A 687 -4.01 28.72 16.88
N ILE A 688 -4.64 27.54 16.79
CA ILE A 688 -4.99 26.87 15.52
C ILE A 688 -5.99 27.72 14.72
N GLY A 689 -6.87 28.48 15.38
CA GLY A 689 -7.95 29.24 14.77
C GLY A 689 -9.13 28.36 14.33
N GLY A 690 -9.65 28.57 13.13
CA GLY A 690 -10.72 27.75 12.57
C GLY A 690 -10.17 26.49 11.89
N PHE A 691 -10.95 25.40 11.87
CA PHE A 691 -10.63 24.17 11.13
C PHE A 691 -11.76 23.82 10.15
N VAL A 692 -11.42 23.64 8.88
CA VAL A 692 -12.37 23.31 7.81
C VAL A 692 -11.85 22.12 7.00
N LEU A 693 -12.67 21.07 6.90
CA LEU A 693 -12.42 19.96 5.99
C LEU A 693 -12.72 20.38 4.55
N LEU A 694 -11.80 20.10 3.63
CA LEU A 694 -11.94 20.37 2.20
C LEU A 694 -12.43 19.16 1.43
N SER A 695 -11.80 18.02 1.65
CA SER A 695 -12.05 16.81 0.87
C SER A 695 -11.83 15.56 1.69
N ASP A 696 -12.52 14.49 1.30
CA ASP A 696 -12.26 13.10 1.68
C ASP A 696 -12.16 12.26 0.40
N GLY A 697 -11.13 11.45 0.27
CA GLY A 697 -10.90 10.60 -0.90
C GLY A 697 -10.12 9.34 -0.56
N ALA A 698 -10.14 8.35 -1.46
CA ALA A 698 -9.27 7.19 -1.37
C ALA A 698 -7.90 7.55 -1.94
N SER A 699 -6.83 7.32 -1.18
CA SER A 699 -5.44 7.50 -1.62
C SER A 699 -4.87 6.21 -2.19
N SER A 700 -5.09 5.10 -1.50
CA SER A 700 -4.74 3.75 -1.94
C SER A 700 -5.70 2.72 -1.34
N ALA A 701 -5.48 1.43 -1.62
CA ALA A 701 -6.33 0.39 -1.04
C ALA A 701 -6.23 0.41 0.50
N GLY A 702 -7.35 0.61 1.18
CA GLY A 702 -7.41 0.68 2.65
C GLY A 702 -6.89 1.99 3.26
N VAL A 703 -6.52 2.99 2.45
CA VAL A 703 -6.06 4.30 2.91
C VAL A 703 -6.97 5.40 2.41
N ARG A 704 -7.47 6.20 3.32
CA ARG A 704 -8.23 7.42 3.05
C ARG A 704 -7.34 8.64 3.23
N ARG A 705 -7.64 9.69 2.48
CA ARG A 705 -6.99 11.00 2.53
C ARG A 705 -7.98 12.08 2.88
N ILE A 706 -7.68 12.84 3.89
CA ILE A 706 -8.38 14.08 4.22
C ILE A 706 -7.45 15.26 3.99
N GLU A 707 -7.98 16.32 3.39
CA GLU A 707 -7.33 17.63 3.33
C GLU A 707 -8.16 18.65 4.13
N ALA A 708 -7.48 19.52 4.85
CA ALA A 708 -8.13 20.54 5.66
C ALA A 708 -7.30 21.82 5.74
N LEU A 709 -7.94 22.89 6.17
CA LEU A 709 -7.36 24.21 6.39
C LEU A 709 -7.53 24.63 7.84
N THR A 710 -6.58 25.45 8.32
CA THR A 710 -6.65 26.08 9.64
C THR A 710 -6.51 27.59 9.53
N GLY A 711 -6.83 28.31 10.61
CA GLY A 711 -6.60 29.72 10.78
C GLY A 711 -7.08 30.60 9.62
N ALA A 712 -6.23 31.52 9.14
CA ALA A 712 -6.56 32.42 8.03
C ALA A 712 -6.94 31.67 6.73
N GLY A 713 -6.35 30.50 6.45
CA GLY A 713 -6.72 29.65 5.31
C GLY A 713 -8.17 29.17 5.38
N ALA A 714 -8.60 28.72 6.56
CA ALA A 714 -9.98 28.31 6.82
C ALA A 714 -10.96 29.50 6.69
N ASP A 715 -10.61 30.67 7.25
CA ASP A 715 -11.44 31.86 7.18
C ASP A 715 -11.61 32.35 5.74
N ASN A 716 -10.53 32.41 4.96
CA ASN A 716 -10.57 32.77 3.55
C ASN A 716 -11.44 31.81 2.72
N HIS A 717 -11.33 30.53 3.00
CA HIS A 717 -12.15 29.51 2.35
C HIS A 717 -13.65 29.75 2.66
N ILE A 718 -14.00 29.91 3.93
CA ILE A 718 -15.39 30.16 4.36
C ILE A 718 -15.94 31.42 3.69
N GLN A 719 -15.16 32.55 3.69
CA GLN A 719 -15.56 33.80 3.04
C GLN A 719 -15.78 33.59 1.52
N SER A 720 -14.91 32.86 0.87
CA SER A 720 -15.07 32.51 -0.56
C SER A 720 -16.36 31.74 -0.83
N GLN A 721 -16.70 30.77 0.04
CA GLN A 721 -17.96 30.03 -0.06
C GLN A 721 -19.17 30.96 0.15
N PHE A 722 -19.17 31.81 1.15
CA PHE A 722 -20.23 32.77 1.37
C PHE A 722 -20.39 33.75 0.19
N LYS A 723 -19.30 34.22 -0.38
CA LYS A 723 -19.34 35.04 -1.58
C LYS A 723 -19.98 34.32 -2.75
N SER A 724 -19.57 33.08 -3.01
CA SER A 724 -20.14 32.25 -4.09
C SER A 724 -21.65 32.02 -3.94
N ILE A 725 -22.12 31.78 -2.70
CA ILE A 725 -23.54 31.67 -2.39
C ILE A 725 -24.27 33.00 -2.60
N ALA A 726 -23.68 34.08 -2.15
CA ALA A 726 -24.24 35.45 -2.32
C ALA A 726 -24.35 35.82 -3.81
N ASP A 727 -23.33 35.53 -4.62
CA ASP A 727 -23.33 35.77 -6.06
C ASP A 727 -24.41 34.92 -6.78
N ALA A 728 -24.54 33.67 -6.38
CA ALA A 728 -25.61 32.80 -6.88
C ALA A 728 -27.01 33.31 -6.49
N ALA A 729 -27.17 33.77 -5.24
CA ALA A 729 -28.42 34.33 -4.74
C ALA A 729 -28.81 35.61 -5.52
N ASN A 730 -27.85 36.51 -5.76
CA ASN A 730 -28.02 37.70 -6.57
C ASN A 730 -28.42 37.37 -8.01
N THR A 731 -27.78 36.39 -8.66
CA THR A 731 -28.08 35.93 -10.00
C THR A 731 -29.51 35.38 -10.09
N LEU A 732 -29.92 34.61 -9.08
CA LEU A 732 -31.24 33.98 -8.99
C LEU A 732 -32.31 34.94 -8.45
N LYS A 733 -31.91 36.13 -7.97
CA LYS A 733 -32.79 37.18 -7.34
C LYS A 733 -33.56 36.61 -6.13
N VAL A 734 -32.90 35.85 -5.28
CA VAL A 734 -33.46 35.26 -4.05
C VAL A 734 -32.52 35.47 -2.87
N LYS A 735 -32.96 35.17 -1.65
CA LYS A 735 -32.08 35.17 -0.50
C LYS A 735 -31.10 33.97 -0.54
N PRO A 736 -29.91 34.08 0.10
CA PRO A 736 -28.96 32.94 0.14
C PRO A 736 -29.53 31.62 0.61
N SER A 737 -30.45 31.65 1.59
CA SER A 737 -31.16 30.48 2.09
C SER A 737 -32.13 29.83 1.09
N GLU A 738 -32.49 30.53 0.04
CA GLU A 738 -33.48 30.10 -0.96
C GLU A 738 -32.82 29.62 -2.28
N VAL A 739 -31.47 29.72 -2.40
CA VAL A 739 -30.73 29.39 -3.63
C VAL A 739 -31.00 27.95 -4.09
N SER A 740 -30.96 26.99 -3.18
CA SER A 740 -31.18 25.57 -3.49
C SER A 740 -32.60 25.33 -3.98
N LEU A 741 -33.60 25.92 -3.33
CA LEU A 741 -35.00 25.81 -3.70
C LEU A 741 -35.27 26.44 -5.09
N ARG A 742 -34.72 27.63 -5.35
CA ARG A 742 -34.89 28.30 -6.64
C ARG A 742 -34.18 27.55 -7.78
N ALA A 743 -32.97 27.00 -7.52
CA ALA A 743 -32.28 26.15 -8.48
C ALA A 743 -33.11 24.91 -8.84
N GLN A 744 -33.71 24.26 -7.86
CA GLN A 744 -34.62 23.12 -8.13
C GLN A 744 -35.85 23.57 -8.95
N GLN A 745 -36.49 24.66 -8.61
CA GLN A 745 -37.62 25.22 -9.37
C GLN A 745 -37.24 25.48 -10.83
N LEU A 746 -36.06 26.08 -11.08
CA LEU A 746 -35.59 26.35 -12.44
C LEU A 746 -35.34 25.05 -13.24
N LEU A 747 -34.87 24.02 -12.62
CA LEU A 747 -34.72 22.71 -13.25
C LEU A 747 -36.05 22.10 -13.61
N ASP A 748 -37.02 22.23 -12.73
CA ASP A 748 -38.38 21.75 -12.97
C ASP A 748 -39.09 22.61 -14.08
N GLU A 749 -39.02 23.93 -14.00
CA GLU A 749 -39.49 24.84 -15.03
C GLU A 749 -38.87 24.52 -16.41
N ARG A 750 -37.55 24.31 -16.46
CA ARG A 750 -36.86 23.90 -17.69
C ARG A 750 -37.42 22.60 -18.27
N ARG A 751 -37.67 21.59 -17.40
CA ARG A 751 -38.27 20.31 -17.83
C ARG A 751 -39.65 20.48 -18.41
N VAL A 752 -40.52 21.31 -17.76
CA VAL A 752 -41.85 21.62 -18.26
C VAL A 752 -41.78 22.32 -19.60
N LEU A 753 -40.97 23.36 -19.72
CA LEU A 753 -40.80 24.08 -21.00
C LEU A 753 -40.23 23.21 -22.12
N GLN A 754 -39.32 22.30 -21.82
CA GLN A 754 -38.81 21.34 -22.81
C GLN A 754 -39.91 20.41 -23.31
N ASN A 755 -40.80 19.93 -22.43
CA ASN A 755 -41.94 19.12 -22.81
C ASN A 755 -42.96 19.92 -23.60
N GLU A 756 -43.21 21.18 -23.21
CA GLU A 756 -44.13 22.07 -23.96
C GLU A 756 -43.61 22.36 -25.36
N VAL A 757 -42.34 22.68 -25.50
CA VAL A 757 -41.69 22.89 -26.81
C VAL A 757 -41.81 21.62 -27.68
N ALA A 758 -41.60 20.43 -27.08
CA ALA A 758 -41.76 19.17 -27.80
C ALA A 758 -43.21 18.92 -28.24
N ASN A 759 -44.20 19.29 -27.40
CA ASN A 759 -45.59 19.17 -27.71
C ASN A 759 -46.01 20.15 -28.83
N LEU A 760 -45.62 21.43 -28.69
CA LEU A 760 -45.89 22.45 -29.70
C LEU A 760 -45.27 22.11 -31.07
N ARG A 761 -44.06 21.56 -31.07
CA ARG A 761 -43.43 21.07 -32.30
C ARG A 761 -44.22 19.94 -32.95
N ARG A 762 -44.78 19.02 -32.15
CA ARG A 762 -45.63 17.94 -32.65
C ARG A 762 -46.95 18.47 -33.21
N GLU A 763 -47.60 19.39 -32.51
CA GLU A 763 -48.83 20.04 -32.98
C GLU A 763 -48.60 20.78 -34.30
N LEU A 764 -47.50 21.54 -34.39
CA LEU A 764 -47.14 22.25 -35.62
C LEU A 764 -46.90 21.29 -36.81
N ALA A 765 -46.20 20.17 -36.51
CA ALA A 765 -45.94 19.14 -37.51
C ALA A 765 -47.22 18.42 -38.00
N MET A 766 -48.21 18.29 -37.08
CA MET A 766 -49.52 17.68 -37.43
C MET A 766 -50.52 18.61 -38.10
N SER A 767 -50.39 19.92 -37.87
CA SER A 767 -51.25 20.91 -38.45
C SER A 767 -50.91 21.35 -39.93
N GLY A 768 -49.78 20.77 -40.44
CA GLY A 768 -49.25 21.17 -41.76
C GLY A 768 -48.79 22.62 -41.71
N GLY A 769 -47.44 22.88 -41.67
CA GLY A 769 -46.89 24.25 -41.62
C GLY A 769 -47.59 25.15 -42.67
N ALA A 770 -47.59 26.45 -42.41
CA ALA A 770 -48.47 27.49 -43.06
C ALA A 770 -48.52 27.53 -44.57
N ASP A 771 -47.91 26.60 -45.33
CA ASP A 771 -47.89 26.59 -46.82
C ASP A 771 -48.03 25.20 -47.46
N THR A 772 -48.43 24.12 -46.73
CA THR A 772 -48.67 22.83 -47.36
C THR A 772 -50.11 22.36 -47.17
N ALA A 773 -50.84 22.18 -48.28
CA ALA A 773 -52.18 21.50 -48.36
C ALA A 773 -52.09 20.18 -47.55
N ALA A 774 -53.24 19.80 -46.94
CA ALA A 774 -53.34 18.50 -46.21
C ALA A 774 -52.73 17.39 -47.07
N VAL A 775 -51.66 16.71 -46.56
CA VAL A 775 -51.04 15.66 -47.33
C VAL A 775 -51.98 14.47 -47.37
N GLU A 776 -52.60 14.26 -48.49
CA GLU A 776 -53.44 13.09 -48.78
C GLU A 776 -52.58 11.88 -49.12
N PRO A 777 -52.85 10.71 -48.56
CA PRO A 777 -52.14 9.51 -48.94
C PRO A 777 -52.28 9.17 -50.40
N VAL A 778 -51.16 8.84 -51.05
CA VAL A 778 -51.16 8.41 -52.49
C VAL A 778 -51.25 6.89 -52.53
N ILE A 779 -52.05 6.37 -53.44
CA ILE A 779 -52.15 4.91 -53.64
C ILE A 779 -50.98 4.44 -54.50
N VAL A 780 -50.10 3.55 -53.92
CA VAL A 780 -48.97 2.96 -54.60
C VAL A 780 -49.07 1.44 -54.47
N GLY A 781 -49.09 0.72 -55.58
CA GLY A 781 -49.27 -0.73 -55.62
C GLY A 781 -50.52 -1.23 -54.86
N GLY A 782 -51.63 -0.43 -54.92
CA GLY A 782 -52.87 -0.74 -54.22
C GLY A 782 -52.87 -0.49 -52.71
N LYS A 783 -51.78 0.10 -52.12
CA LYS A 783 -51.66 0.44 -50.73
C LYS A 783 -51.53 1.96 -50.55
N ALA A 784 -52.07 2.52 -49.47
CA ALA A 784 -51.96 3.94 -49.20
C ALA A 784 -50.52 4.24 -48.67
N LEU A 785 -49.89 5.27 -49.21
CA LEU A 785 -48.60 5.79 -48.70
C LEU A 785 -48.70 7.27 -48.33
N LEU A 786 -48.46 7.63 -47.11
CA LEU A 786 -48.36 9.01 -46.68
C LEU A 786 -46.88 9.38 -46.50
N THR A 787 -46.44 10.43 -47.21
CA THR A 787 -45.06 10.91 -47.11
C THR A 787 -45.07 12.38 -46.73
N GLN A 788 -44.19 12.77 -45.80
CA GLN A 788 -44.05 14.17 -45.40
C GLN A 788 -42.60 14.50 -45.04
N VAL A 789 -42.14 15.67 -45.50
CA VAL A 789 -40.86 16.27 -45.05
C VAL A 789 -41.18 17.33 -44.01
N LEU A 790 -40.62 17.20 -42.85
CA LEU A 790 -40.88 18.03 -41.66
C LEU A 790 -39.69 18.87 -41.33
N GLN A 791 -39.90 20.15 -41.05
CA GLN A 791 -38.89 21.09 -40.61
C GLN A 791 -38.95 21.26 -39.10
N GLY A 792 -37.77 21.28 -38.41
CA GLY A 792 -37.66 21.56 -36.98
C GLY A 792 -38.22 20.46 -36.05
N VAL A 793 -38.52 19.27 -36.59
CA VAL A 793 -38.89 18.08 -35.80
C VAL A 793 -37.68 17.23 -35.54
N THR A 794 -37.51 16.78 -34.28
CA THR A 794 -36.35 15.92 -33.94
C THR A 794 -36.67 14.44 -34.24
N GLY A 795 -35.62 13.64 -34.49
CA GLY A 795 -35.78 12.21 -34.72
C GLY A 795 -36.50 11.46 -33.60
N ARG A 796 -36.48 12.00 -32.38
CA ARG A 796 -37.19 11.43 -31.20
C ARG A 796 -38.70 11.62 -31.27
N ASP A 797 -39.17 12.65 -31.98
CA ASP A 797 -40.57 12.98 -32.07
C ASP A 797 -41.25 12.25 -33.24
N LEU A 798 -40.47 11.76 -34.23
CA LEU A 798 -41.02 11.09 -35.42
C LEU A 798 -41.86 9.85 -35.13
N PRO A 799 -41.54 8.93 -34.17
CA PRO A 799 -42.42 7.76 -33.96
C PRO A 799 -43.83 8.11 -33.57
N ALA A 800 -44.01 9.08 -32.69
CA ALA A 800 -45.31 9.51 -32.24
C ALA A 800 -46.15 10.15 -33.41
N LEU A 801 -45.45 10.84 -34.32
CA LEU A 801 -46.09 11.40 -35.54
C LEU A 801 -46.46 10.29 -36.54
N VAL A 802 -45.57 9.28 -36.71
CA VAL A 802 -45.86 8.10 -37.55
C VAL A 802 -47.09 7.36 -37.03
N ASP A 803 -47.16 7.10 -35.71
CA ASP A 803 -48.32 6.41 -35.11
C ASP A 803 -49.63 7.22 -35.29
N ALA A 804 -49.54 8.54 -35.10
CA ALA A 804 -50.69 9.41 -35.33
C ALA A 804 -51.18 9.42 -36.80
N HIS A 805 -50.24 9.38 -37.75
CA HIS A 805 -50.56 9.25 -39.15
C HIS A 805 -51.07 7.86 -39.57
N LYS A 806 -50.50 6.78 -38.97
CA LYS A 806 -51.02 5.39 -39.15
C LYS A 806 -52.48 5.29 -38.73
N ALA A 807 -52.83 5.88 -37.58
CA ALA A 807 -54.23 5.89 -37.13
C ALA A 807 -55.19 6.62 -38.06
N LYS A 808 -54.72 7.66 -38.79
CA LYS A 808 -55.54 8.42 -39.76
C LYS A 808 -55.71 7.70 -41.06
N ILE A 809 -54.67 7.03 -41.58
CA ILE A 809 -54.74 6.37 -42.89
C ILE A 809 -55.53 5.05 -42.90
N GLY A 810 -55.71 4.43 -41.74
CA GLY A 810 -56.37 3.16 -41.52
C GLY A 810 -55.61 1.93 -42.02
N SER A 811 -55.21 1.82 -43.26
CA SER A 811 -54.41 0.77 -43.86
C SER A 811 -53.44 1.39 -44.87
N GLY A 812 -52.10 1.20 -44.63
CA GLY A 812 -51.07 1.81 -45.45
C GLY A 812 -49.67 1.90 -44.74
N ALA A 813 -48.82 2.69 -45.39
CA ALA A 813 -47.52 3.04 -44.91
C ALA A 813 -47.34 4.55 -44.70
N VAL A 814 -46.53 4.95 -43.71
CA VAL A 814 -46.20 6.34 -43.47
C VAL A 814 -44.66 6.45 -43.53
N LEU A 815 -44.17 7.44 -44.27
CA LEU A 815 -42.76 7.80 -44.30
C LEU A 815 -42.60 9.28 -43.91
N LEU A 816 -41.96 9.56 -42.82
CA LEU A 816 -41.63 10.91 -42.38
C LEU A 816 -40.11 11.13 -42.42
N ILE A 817 -39.73 12.22 -43.05
CA ILE A 817 -38.33 12.68 -43.14
C ILE A 817 -38.28 14.04 -42.46
N ALA A 818 -37.46 14.16 -41.42
CA ALA A 818 -37.31 15.40 -40.67
C ALA A 818 -35.92 16.00 -40.86
N ASP A 819 -35.84 17.32 -40.98
CA ASP A 819 -34.60 18.10 -40.90
C ASP A 819 -34.41 18.54 -39.46
N ALA A 820 -33.39 17.98 -38.81
CA ALA A 820 -33.00 18.33 -37.47
C ALA A 820 -31.57 18.88 -37.50
N ASP A 821 -31.42 20.19 -37.48
CA ASP A 821 -30.13 20.91 -37.44
C ASP A 821 -29.13 20.46 -38.53
N GLY A 822 -29.60 20.32 -39.78
CA GLY A 822 -28.81 19.93 -40.94
C GLY A 822 -28.51 18.43 -41.07
N LYS A 823 -29.18 17.59 -40.28
CA LYS A 823 -29.18 16.13 -40.39
C LYS A 823 -30.58 15.61 -40.64
N ALA A 824 -30.71 14.64 -41.56
CA ALA A 824 -31.98 13.99 -41.81
C ALA A 824 -32.26 12.90 -40.79
N ALA A 825 -33.44 12.92 -40.16
CA ALA A 825 -34.01 11.83 -39.40
C ALA A 825 -35.17 11.22 -40.23
N VAL A 826 -35.21 9.91 -40.34
CA VAL A 826 -36.22 9.19 -41.10
C VAL A 826 -36.98 8.25 -40.16
N ALA A 827 -38.30 8.24 -40.24
CA ALA A 827 -39.12 7.24 -39.59
C ALA A 827 -40.21 6.73 -40.54
N ALA A 828 -40.45 5.44 -40.50
CA ALA A 828 -41.52 4.82 -41.24
C ALA A 828 -42.39 3.94 -40.37
N GLY A 829 -43.64 3.86 -40.66
CA GLY A 829 -44.60 2.96 -40.05
C GLY A 829 -45.44 2.25 -41.07
N VAL A 830 -45.81 1.01 -40.78
CA VAL A 830 -46.70 0.19 -41.58
C VAL A 830 -47.81 -0.28 -40.67
N THR A 831 -49.06 -0.25 -41.17
CA THR A 831 -50.20 -0.74 -40.40
C THR A 831 -50.14 -2.26 -40.25
N ASP A 832 -50.69 -2.80 -39.18
CA ASP A 832 -50.52 -4.22 -38.77
C ASP A 832 -51.04 -5.20 -39.90
N ASP A 833 -52.03 -4.85 -40.58
CA ASP A 833 -52.62 -5.63 -41.70
C ASP A 833 -51.64 -5.80 -42.87
N LEU A 834 -50.67 -4.92 -43.05
CA LEU A 834 -49.73 -4.93 -44.17
C LEU A 834 -48.33 -5.43 -43.76
N THR A 835 -48.07 -5.61 -42.52
CA THR A 835 -46.69 -5.98 -41.98
C THR A 835 -46.19 -7.33 -42.51
N ALA A 836 -47.07 -8.22 -42.92
CA ALA A 836 -46.73 -9.52 -43.54
C ALA A 836 -46.06 -9.38 -44.92
N ASN A 837 -46.36 -8.30 -45.65
CA ASN A 837 -45.89 -8.10 -47.01
C ASN A 837 -45.11 -6.82 -47.24
N LEU A 838 -45.04 -5.93 -46.25
CA LEU A 838 -44.32 -4.67 -46.27
C LEU A 838 -43.72 -4.38 -44.87
N SER A 839 -42.44 -4.10 -44.82
CA SER A 839 -41.75 -3.82 -43.54
C SER A 839 -41.32 -2.37 -43.45
N ALA A 840 -41.64 -1.70 -42.36
CA ALA A 840 -41.12 -0.36 -42.03
C ALA A 840 -39.60 -0.29 -42.04
N VAL A 841 -38.93 -1.39 -41.70
CA VAL A 841 -37.45 -1.49 -41.73
C VAL A 841 -36.90 -1.37 -43.13
N ASP A 842 -37.57 -1.98 -44.12
CA ASP A 842 -37.13 -1.92 -45.53
C ASP A 842 -37.40 -0.54 -46.12
N ILE A 843 -38.52 0.08 -45.78
CA ILE A 843 -38.84 1.46 -46.15
C ILE A 843 -37.74 2.41 -45.60
N VAL A 844 -37.38 2.30 -44.32
CA VAL A 844 -36.36 3.16 -43.71
C VAL A 844 -34.99 2.92 -44.33
N LYS A 845 -34.61 1.66 -44.58
CA LYS A 845 -33.29 1.35 -45.19
C LYS A 845 -33.16 1.98 -46.57
N ILE A 846 -34.16 1.88 -47.41
CA ILE A 846 -34.17 2.47 -48.75
C ILE A 846 -34.13 4.00 -48.65
N ALA A 847 -34.99 4.60 -47.84
CA ALA A 847 -35.04 6.04 -47.69
C ALA A 847 -33.72 6.61 -47.12
N VAL A 848 -33.12 5.95 -46.16
CA VAL A 848 -31.85 6.35 -45.55
C VAL A 848 -30.70 6.18 -46.54
N ALA A 849 -30.67 5.13 -47.34
CA ALA A 849 -29.66 4.92 -48.38
C ALA A 849 -29.65 6.05 -49.40
N GLU A 850 -30.83 6.45 -49.94
CA GLU A 850 -30.93 7.57 -50.86
C GLU A 850 -30.53 8.91 -50.25
N LEU A 851 -30.77 9.11 -48.95
CA LEU A 851 -30.34 10.29 -48.20
C LEU A 851 -28.84 10.23 -47.75
N GLY A 852 -28.08 9.25 -48.22
CA GLY A 852 -26.64 9.11 -47.94
C GLY A 852 -26.32 8.67 -46.52
N GLY A 853 -27.21 7.99 -45.82
CA GLY A 853 -27.03 7.39 -44.51
C GLY A 853 -26.54 5.95 -44.58
N LYS A 854 -26.19 5.38 -43.41
CA LYS A 854 -25.61 4.02 -43.32
C LYS A 854 -26.57 2.91 -42.92
N GLY A 855 -27.90 3.22 -42.80
CA GLY A 855 -28.91 2.26 -42.43
C GLY A 855 -29.82 2.72 -41.29
N GLY A 856 -30.92 1.96 -41.08
CA GLY A 856 -31.89 2.16 -40.03
C GLY A 856 -32.36 0.83 -39.47
N GLY A 857 -33.09 0.83 -38.35
CA GLY A 857 -33.60 -0.36 -37.69
C GLY A 857 -34.89 -0.12 -36.94
N GLY A 858 -35.53 -1.20 -36.53
CA GLY A 858 -36.80 -1.19 -35.82
C GLY A 858 -37.55 -2.50 -35.94
N ARG A 859 -38.85 -2.44 -35.78
CA ARG A 859 -39.81 -3.54 -36.01
C ARG A 859 -40.46 -3.40 -37.37
N ALA A 860 -41.17 -4.46 -37.88
CA ALA A 860 -41.88 -4.45 -39.13
C ALA A 860 -43.00 -3.35 -39.20
N ASP A 861 -43.56 -2.99 -38.04
CA ASP A 861 -44.61 -1.98 -37.90
C ASP A 861 -44.06 -0.55 -37.71
N MET A 862 -42.78 -0.39 -37.26
CA MET A 862 -42.19 0.89 -36.96
C MET A 862 -40.64 0.81 -37.01
N ALA A 863 -40.00 1.66 -37.81
CA ALA A 863 -38.56 1.74 -37.92
C ALA A 863 -38.05 3.18 -38.02
N GLN A 864 -36.78 3.39 -37.69
CA GLN A 864 -36.12 4.69 -37.74
C GLN A 864 -34.70 4.58 -38.29
N GLY A 865 -34.20 5.67 -38.87
CA GLY A 865 -32.84 5.80 -39.32
C GLY A 865 -32.39 7.27 -39.37
N GLY A 866 -31.09 7.47 -39.54
CA GLY A 866 -30.53 8.80 -39.72
C GLY A 866 -29.74 8.90 -41.03
N ALA A 867 -29.77 10.06 -41.66
CA ALA A 867 -29.07 10.35 -42.88
C ALA A 867 -28.36 11.71 -42.83
N LYS A 868 -27.55 12.04 -43.85
CA LYS A 868 -26.69 13.22 -43.83
C LYS A 868 -27.43 14.54 -44.05
N SER A 869 -28.38 14.55 -44.96
CA SER A 869 -29.18 15.75 -45.30
C SER A 869 -30.57 15.38 -45.88
N VAL A 870 -31.50 16.33 -45.92
CA VAL A 870 -32.83 16.16 -46.49
C VAL A 870 -32.90 16.54 -48.00
N GLU A 871 -31.82 16.99 -48.59
CA GLU A 871 -31.78 17.51 -49.97
C GLU A 871 -32.27 16.48 -50.99
N LEU A 872 -32.12 15.19 -50.73
CA LEU A 872 -32.56 14.10 -51.59
C LEU A 872 -33.88 13.47 -51.10
N ALA A 873 -34.71 14.19 -50.31
CA ALA A 873 -35.95 13.66 -49.74
C ALA A 873 -36.94 13.19 -50.84
N GLU A 874 -37.07 13.92 -51.98
CA GLU A 874 -37.91 13.53 -53.09
C GLU A 874 -37.44 12.23 -53.77
N ALA A 875 -36.12 12.04 -53.91
CA ALA A 875 -35.54 10.80 -54.43
C ALA A 875 -35.79 9.63 -53.48
N ALA A 876 -35.65 9.85 -52.19
CA ALA A 876 -35.92 8.85 -51.14
C ALA A 876 -37.41 8.44 -51.14
N ILE A 877 -38.31 9.40 -51.29
CA ILE A 877 -39.75 9.14 -51.41
C ILE A 877 -40.09 8.36 -52.74
N ALA A 878 -39.44 8.69 -53.84
CA ALA A 878 -39.62 7.98 -55.14
C ALA A 878 -39.11 6.53 -55.02
N ALA A 879 -37.96 6.29 -54.38
CA ALA A 879 -37.44 4.95 -54.18
C ALA A 879 -38.36 4.08 -53.31
N VAL A 880 -38.97 4.69 -52.25
CA VAL A 880 -39.95 3.97 -51.40
C VAL A 880 -41.26 3.67 -52.21
N LYS A 881 -41.69 4.56 -53.09
CA LYS A 881 -42.86 4.27 -54.01
C LYS A 881 -42.53 3.05 -54.86
N THR A 882 -41.34 3.00 -55.47
CA THR A 882 -40.93 1.87 -56.31
C THR A 882 -40.88 0.55 -55.48
N LEU A 883 -40.42 0.57 -54.23
CA LEU A 883 -40.50 -0.59 -53.34
C LEU A 883 -41.96 -1.08 -53.15
N MET A 884 -42.93 -0.18 -53.07
CA MET A 884 -44.29 -0.53 -52.76
C MET A 884 -45.08 -0.97 -54.01
N GLU A 885 -44.60 -0.70 -55.23
CA GLU A 885 -45.15 -1.14 -56.52
C GLU A 885 -44.81 -2.56 -56.91
N GLY A 886 -43.63 -3.08 -56.39
CA GLY A 886 -43.16 -4.44 -56.57
C GLY A 886 -43.54 -5.36 -55.43
#